data_8e8d4511797bd5c46c33fa6079fc1c24
#
_entry.id   8e8d4511797bd5c46c33fa6079fc1c24
#
_cell.length_a   1.000
_cell.length_b   1.000
_cell.length_c   1.000
_cell.angle_alpha   90.00
_cell.angle_beta   90.00
_cell.angle_gamma   90.00
#
_symmetry.space_group_name_H-M   'P 1'
#
loop_
_entity.id
_entity.type
_entity.pdbx_description
1 polymer ?
#
loop_
_entity_poly.entity_id
_entity_poly.type
_entity_poly.pdbx_seq_one_letter_code
_entity_poly.pdbx_strand_id
1 'polypeptide(L)'
;YFYQADNDKMFVCSDTGVAVLGKNGSYHKINTNNFNSSIDSMLVDYQGNLWFSSSRLGLLEMCKSSFEEVFQNIGMTAVVNSTEKWNGILFCGTDDGLVAVKGRKKVSNPLTKRLQNVRIRCLKADSKNTLWIATTEMGIYKVTINKNGGYDIKNFTDKQGIPGMRFRNIIECSDGRIMIAGDYGVAIMSGDRVVNVLDSKDGMLNEKSLCLLEHKDACYVGSDGGGITKIDKNGKVTQITKKDGLSSDVVLRMVSETVYGGMFIVTSNGLCYMSKDGKVKSLDKFPYSNNYDIVCNKNGICWVLGSAGIYEAKIKELIKNVRSDYLLINSKHGLRASLVANSWPCRESGALYLCCDTGVVKVNMSDGSKGDDSYRMIMNYVEIDGEKVAIDRIDTLKMSADSRQITFAPEILNYSVKDPYISVKLEGHDTKRRTCLLSEFNKITYTDLKTGRYVFKISILDGYDGNVIESGSYIIDKENEMYQYWWFRLYICIIAGLVLIWLTWFITRTCMQRTMLKQKLELEYAKKQIKMSNETILSIARTVDAKDSNTSQHSYRVSEYSVAIAKRLGFSDEKCENLRKMALLHDIGKIGIPDAILNKPAKLTDEEYKIMKTHVTLGADILKDFTLIDNVNIGALYHHEKYDGTGYCYGLKGEDIPIEARIIGIADAFDAMTANRVYRKQLDIDYVTNELKRCSGTQFDPKLVKIMLSLMDEGIIDVESLYARSKGETEE
;
A
#
# COMPACT_ATOMS: atom_id res chain seq x y z
N TYR A 1 33.96 10.68 -27.16
CA TYR A 1 33.07 9.97 -28.08
C TYR A 1 31.96 10.89 -28.58
N PHE A 2 31.64 10.84 -29.87
CA PHE A 2 30.55 11.60 -30.50
C PHE A 2 29.53 10.62 -31.04
N TYR A 3 28.27 10.91 -30.78
CA TYR A 3 27.13 10.10 -31.25
C TYR A 3 26.08 11.00 -31.89
N GLN A 4 25.80 10.77 -33.14
CA GLN A 4 24.73 11.49 -33.85
C GLN A 4 23.44 10.72 -33.72
N ALA A 5 22.51 11.26 -32.94
CA ALA A 5 21.22 10.63 -32.68
C ALA A 5 20.20 10.88 -33.82
N ASP A 6 20.21 12.09 -34.37
CA ASP A 6 19.41 12.51 -35.50
C ASP A 6 20.14 13.63 -36.26
N ASN A 7 19.55 14.15 -37.35
CA ASN A 7 20.16 15.22 -38.16
C ASN A 7 20.36 16.54 -37.40
N ASP A 8 19.78 16.70 -36.22
CA ASP A 8 19.74 17.98 -35.51
C ASP A 8 20.45 17.94 -34.15
N LYS A 9 20.85 16.77 -33.66
CA LYS A 9 21.46 16.59 -32.34
C LYS A 9 22.65 15.65 -32.37
N MET A 10 23.74 16.10 -31.78
CA MET A 10 24.94 15.32 -31.56
C MET A 10 25.26 15.27 -30.07
N PHE A 11 25.41 14.07 -29.54
CA PHE A 11 25.86 13.86 -28.16
C PHE A 11 27.40 13.83 -28.11
N VAL A 12 27.96 14.47 -27.11
CA VAL A 12 29.38 14.52 -26.85
C VAL A 12 29.62 13.91 -25.46
N CYS A 13 30.24 12.73 -25.44
CA CYS A 13 30.66 12.05 -24.23
C CYS A 13 32.09 12.38 -23.91
N SER A 14 32.39 12.72 -22.68
CA SER A 14 33.74 13.14 -22.24
C SER A 14 34.05 12.58 -20.85
N ASP A 15 35.27 12.80 -20.38
CA ASP A 15 35.74 12.41 -19.04
C ASP A 15 34.99 13.11 -17.91
N THR A 16 34.22 14.17 -18.19
CA THR A 16 33.53 14.99 -17.18
C THR A 16 32.03 15.03 -17.34
N GLY A 17 31.48 14.27 -18.28
CA GLY A 17 30.03 14.21 -18.49
C GLY A 17 29.61 14.16 -19.95
N VAL A 18 28.32 14.36 -20.18
CA VAL A 18 27.67 14.32 -21.48
C VAL A 18 27.10 15.70 -21.82
N ALA A 19 27.24 16.08 -23.06
CA ALA A 19 26.61 17.29 -23.60
C ALA A 19 25.88 16.99 -24.92
N VAL A 20 24.88 17.82 -25.23
CA VAL A 20 24.20 17.82 -26.53
C VAL A 20 24.55 19.09 -27.28
N LEU A 21 24.99 18.92 -28.49
CA LEU A 21 25.23 19.98 -29.46
C LEU A 21 24.08 19.98 -30.48
N GLY A 22 23.35 21.08 -30.54
CA GLY A 22 22.28 21.29 -31.50
C GLY A 22 22.79 21.87 -32.81
N LYS A 23 22.03 21.73 -33.90
CA LYS A 23 22.35 22.22 -35.27
C LYS A 23 22.63 23.71 -35.33
N ASN A 24 22.05 24.48 -34.45
CA ASN A 24 22.27 25.93 -34.33
C ASN A 24 23.51 26.29 -33.47
N GLY A 25 24.36 25.33 -33.13
CA GLY A 25 25.49 25.52 -32.24
C GLY A 25 25.14 25.64 -30.76
N SER A 26 23.87 25.43 -30.40
CA SER A 26 23.46 25.39 -28.98
C SER A 26 24.15 24.23 -28.27
N TYR A 27 24.69 24.49 -27.09
CA TYR A 27 25.35 23.51 -26.25
C TYR A 27 24.58 23.37 -24.92
N HIS A 28 24.26 22.14 -24.58
CA HIS A 28 23.57 21.84 -23.30
C HIS A 28 24.24 20.65 -22.62
N LYS A 29 24.70 20.83 -21.40
CA LYS A 29 25.20 19.72 -20.58
C LYS A 29 24.01 18.92 -20.06
N ILE A 30 24.04 17.60 -20.23
CA ILE A 30 23.07 16.67 -19.64
C ILE A 30 23.44 16.44 -18.18
N ASN A 31 22.47 16.52 -17.30
CA ASN A 31 22.66 16.12 -15.92
C ASN A 31 22.58 14.59 -15.81
N THR A 32 23.71 13.97 -15.62
CA THR A 32 23.86 12.52 -15.41
C THR A 32 24.04 12.16 -13.94
N ASN A 33 23.72 13.10 -13.03
CA ASN A 33 23.99 13.00 -11.60
C ASN A 33 25.46 12.67 -11.32
N ASN A 34 25.73 11.60 -10.55
CA ASN A 34 27.08 11.16 -10.23
C ASN A 34 27.77 10.35 -11.34
N PHE A 35 27.08 10.08 -12.46
CA PHE A 35 27.66 9.38 -13.61
C PHE A 35 28.36 10.40 -14.53
N ASN A 36 29.48 10.88 -14.09
CA ASN A 36 30.18 12.02 -14.69
C ASN A 36 31.71 11.81 -14.85
N SER A 37 32.17 10.56 -14.94
CA SER A 37 33.59 10.22 -15.10
C SER A 37 33.79 9.18 -16.19
N SER A 38 34.72 9.44 -17.10
CA SER A 38 35.13 8.51 -18.15
C SER A 38 33.97 7.91 -18.93
N ILE A 39 33.15 8.77 -19.53
CA ILE A 39 32.00 8.28 -20.33
C ILE A 39 32.55 7.95 -21.73
N ASP A 40 32.64 6.64 -22.00
CA ASP A 40 33.38 6.10 -23.12
C ASP A 40 32.55 6.01 -24.40
N SER A 41 31.24 5.65 -24.25
CA SER A 41 30.33 5.53 -25.38
C SER A 41 28.89 5.75 -25.00
N MET A 42 28.04 5.88 -26.00
CA MET A 42 26.57 5.87 -25.82
C MET A 42 25.90 5.19 -27.01
N LEU A 43 24.68 4.76 -26.75
CA LEU A 43 23.73 4.31 -27.76
C LEU A 43 22.32 4.77 -27.42
N VAL A 44 21.46 4.82 -28.41
CA VAL A 44 20.02 4.98 -28.25
C VAL A 44 19.38 3.64 -28.55
N ASP A 45 18.60 3.14 -27.61
CA ASP A 45 17.89 1.89 -27.84
C ASP A 45 16.64 2.08 -28.73
N TYR A 46 15.98 0.99 -29.04
CA TYR A 46 14.81 1.01 -29.93
C TYR A 46 13.59 1.71 -29.34
N GLN A 47 13.55 1.96 -28.01
CA GLN A 47 12.54 2.72 -27.29
C GLN A 47 12.92 4.20 -27.10
N GLY A 48 14.09 4.59 -27.58
CA GLY A 48 14.61 5.96 -27.52
C GLY A 48 15.25 6.34 -26.20
N ASN A 49 15.57 5.37 -25.33
CA ASN A 49 16.35 5.62 -24.13
C ASN A 49 17.82 5.77 -24.47
N LEU A 50 18.53 6.56 -23.68
CA LEU A 50 19.95 6.82 -23.84
C LEU A 50 20.74 5.91 -22.89
N TRP A 51 21.67 5.16 -23.45
CA TRP A 51 22.59 4.32 -22.70
C TRP A 51 23.99 4.89 -22.77
N PHE A 52 24.63 5.02 -21.62
CA PHE A 52 25.98 5.49 -21.51
C PHE A 52 26.85 4.42 -20.83
N SER A 53 28.03 4.18 -21.38
CA SER A 53 29.04 3.31 -20.74
C SER A 53 30.16 4.14 -20.14
N SER A 54 30.66 3.69 -19.02
CA SER A 54 31.84 4.24 -18.36
C SER A 54 32.72 3.10 -17.86
N SER A 55 34.01 3.14 -18.20
CA SER A 55 34.99 2.18 -17.68
C SER A 55 35.16 2.23 -16.16
N ARG A 56 34.74 3.32 -15.52
CA ARG A 56 34.82 3.51 -14.05
C ARG A 56 33.49 3.31 -13.32
N LEU A 57 32.39 3.66 -13.97
CA LEU A 57 31.09 3.75 -13.32
C LEU A 57 30.07 2.70 -13.82
N GLY A 58 30.42 1.92 -14.83
CA GLY A 58 29.57 0.90 -15.42
C GLY A 58 28.60 1.46 -16.47
N LEU A 59 27.34 1.14 -16.38
CA LEU A 59 26.30 1.54 -17.33
C LEU A 59 25.29 2.48 -16.68
N LEU A 60 24.87 3.51 -17.40
CA LEU A 60 23.76 4.39 -17.06
C LEU A 60 22.71 4.31 -18.16
N GLU A 61 21.48 3.96 -17.79
CA GLU A 61 20.29 4.12 -18.60
C GLU A 61 19.56 5.41 -18.23
N MET A 62 19.21 6.19 -19.24
CA MET A 62 18.38 7.39 -19.08
C MET A 62 17.11 7.24 -19.89
N CYS A 63 16.03 6.99 -19.22
CA CYS A 63 14.70 6.89 -19.82
C CYS A 63 14.02 8.25 -19.88
N LYS A 64 13.19 8.44 -20.89
CA LYS A 64 12.33 9.61 -20.98
C LYS A 64 11.25 9.52 -19.88
N SER A 65 11.25 10.48 -18.96
CA SER A 65 10.26 10.56 -17.90
C SER A 65 9.14 11.54 -18.25
N SER A 66 7.91 11.18 -17.94
CA SER A 66 6.76 12.10 -17.97
C SER A 66 6.74 13.05 -16.77
N PHE A 67 7.60 12.82 -15.78
CA PHE A 67 7.71 13.60 -14.56
C PHE A 67 8.85 14.61 -14.66
N GLU A 68 8.52 15.90 -14.56
CA GLU A 68 9.49 16.99 -14.53
C GLU A 68 9.67 17.47 -13.07
N GLU A 69 10.87 17.31 -12.52
CA GLU A 69 11.22 17.76 -11.17
C GLU A 69 11.53 19.26 -11.16
N VAL A 70 10.54 20.08 -10.84
CA VAL A 70 10.62 21.54 -10.94
C VAL A 70 11.65 22.14 -9.99
N PHE A 71 11.76 21.64 -8.75
CA PHE A 71 12.69 22.17 -7.75
C PHE A 71 14.12 21.74 -8.02
N GLN A 72 14.34 20.54 -8.51
CA GLN A 72 15.67 20.08 -8.93
C GLN A 72 16.22 20.96 -10.07
N ASN A 73 15.35 21.36 -11.01
CA ASN A 73 15.73 22.25 -12.10
C ASN A 73 16.22 23.64 -11.65
N ILE A 74 15.88 24.05 -10.42
CA ILE A 74 16.31 25.32 -9.82
C ILE A 74 17.32 25.13 -8.68
N GLY A 75 17.85 23.91 -8.51
CA GLY A 75 18.86 23.61 -7.48
C GLY A 75 18.33 23.72 -6.04
N MET A 76 17.08 23.34 -5.80
CA MET A 76 16.41 23.48 -4.51
C MET A 76 15.74 22.18 -4.08
N THR A 77 15.68 21.99 -2.76
CA THR A 77 14.91 20.90 -2.12
C THR A 77 14.10 21.47 -0.96
N ALA A 78 12.82 21.17 -0.89
CA ALA A 78 11.96 21.54 0.23
C ALA A 78 10.67 20.70 0.20
N VAL A 79 10.08 20.45 1.36
CA VAL A 79 8.75 19.83 1.46
C VAL A 79 7.70 20.81 0.99
N VAL A 80 6.90 20.43 0.01
CA VAL A 80 5.86 21.28 -0.58
C VAL A 80 4.49 20.84 -0.11
N ASN A 81 3.74 21.75 0.48
CA ASN A 81 2.38 21.50 0.99
C ASN A 81 1.29 21.93 -0.02
N SER A 82 1.57 22.92 -0.86
CA SER A 82 0.60 23.43 -1.82
C SER A 82 1.30 24.05 -3.01
N THR A 83 0.70 23.92 -4.17
CA THR A 83 1.11 24.62 -5.39
C THR A 83 -0.06 25.39 -5.95
N GLU A 84 0.18 26.55 -6.54
CA GLU A 84 -0.80 27.32 -7.27
C GLU A 84 -0.12 28.16 -8.35
N LYS A 85 -0.66 28.15 -9.54
CA LYS A 85 -0.13 28.98 -10.63
C LYS A 85 -0.95 30.25 -10.76
N TRP A 86 -0.29 31.38 -10.54
CA TRP A 86 -0.92 32.68 -10.53
C TRP A 86 -0.08 33.68 -11.34
N ASN A 87 -0.71 34.36 -12.30
CA ASN A 87 -0.05 35.31 -13.20
C ASN A 87 1.23 34.78 -13.90
N GLY A 88 1.19 33.52 -14.34
CA GLY A 88 2.30 32.87 -15.04
C GLY A 88 3.46 32.47 -14.13
N ILE A 89 3.33 32.61 -12.80
CA ILE A 89 4.30 32.19 -11.79
C ILE A 89 3.70 31.01 -11.01
N LEU A 90 4.48 29.95 -10.85
CA LEU A 90 4.13 28.85 -9.97
C LEU A 90 4.56 29.22 -8.55
N PHE A 91 3.60 29.39 -7.65
CA PHE A 91 3.83 29.58 -6.23
C PHE A 91 3.74 28.21 -5.54
N CYS A 92 4.72 27.95 -4.68
CA CYS A 92 4.85 26.71 -3.93
C CYS A 92 4.91 27.06 -2.44
N GLY A 93 3.91 26.62 -1.69
CA GLY A 93 3.88 26.75 -0.24
C GLY A 93 4.68 25.61 0.40
N THR A 94 5.69 25.95 1.17
CA THR A 94 6.58 24.99 1.82
C THR A 94 6.48 25.11 3.35
N ASP A 95 7.19 24.23 4.06
CA ASP A 95 7.33 24.34 5.51
C ASP A 95 8.15 25.57 5.91
N ASP A 96 9.07 26.04 5.05
CA ASP A 96 9.99 27.13 5.28
C ASP A 96 9.57 28.45 4.61
N GLY A 97 8.44 28.49 3.94
CA GLY A 97 7.94 29.71 3.32
C GLY A 97 7.35 29.55 1.94
N LEU A 98 7.20 30.67 1.25
CA LEU A 98 6.66 30.73 -0.09
C LEU A 98 7.79 30.78 -1.13
N VAL A 99 7.78 29.84 -2.05
CA VAL A 99 8.71 29.78 -3.19
C VAL A 99 7.94 30.16 -4.46
N ALA A 100 8.57 30.95 -5.32
CA ALA A 100 8.01 31.32 -6.61
C ALA A 100 8.94 30.84 -7.75
N VAL A 101 8.37 30.19 -8.76
CA VAL A 101 9.10 29.67 -9.91
C VAL A 101 8.48 30.20 -11.19
N LYS A 102 9.29 30.78 -12.06
CA LYS A 102 8.88 31.21 -13.40
C LYS A 102 9.74 30.53 -14.45
N GLY A 103 9.12 29.68 -15.26
CA GLY A 103 9.88 28.80 -16.14
C GLY A 103 10.79 27.86 -15.33
N ARG A 104 12.11 27.92 -15.58
CA ARG A 104 13.13 27.12 -14.88
C ARG A 104 13.96 27.97 -13.92
N LYS A 105 13.42 29.07 -13.40
CA LYS A 105 14.15 29.96 -12.50
C LYS A 105 13.35 30.25 -11.24
N LYS A 106 14.03 30.23 -10.09
CA LYS A 106 13.48 30.75 -8.83
C LYS A 106 13.38 32.27 -8.91
N VAL A 107 12.24 32.82 -8.54
CA VAL A 107 11.97 34.25 -8.55
C VAL A 107 11.83 34.74 -7.09
N SER A 108 12.62 35.76 -6.72
CA SER A 108 12.44 36.45 -5.48
C SER A 108 11.60 37.70 -5.68
N ASN A 109 10.56 37.87 -4.88
CA ASN A 109 9.68 39.04 -4.91
C ASN A 109 9.28 39.45 -3.49
N PRO A 110 8.65 40.62 -3.28
CA PRO A 110 8.24 41.09 -1.95
C PRO A 110 7.38 40.07 -1.17
N LEU A 111 6.53 39.33 -1.86
CA LEU A 111 5.65 38.30 -1.25
C LEU A 111 6.46 37.14 -0.70
N THR A 112 7.40 36.57 -1.50
CA THR A 112 8.26 35.48 -1.04
C THR A 112 9.18 35.88 0.10
N LYS A 113 9.65 37.13 0.12
CA LYS A 113 10.45 37.67 1.22
C LYS A 113 9.63 37.80 2.50
N ARG A 114 8.38 38.32 2.38
CA ARG A 114 7.49 38.52 3.53
C ARG A 114 7.07 37.20 4.20
N LEU A 115 6.92 36.11 3.41
CA LEU A 115 6.49 34.80 3.89
C LEU A 115 7.64 33.83 4.07
N GLN A 116 8.88 34.32 4.22
CA GLN A 116 10.02 33.49 4.56
C GLN A 116 9.87 32.99 6.02
N ASN A 117 10.18 31.71 6.24
CA ASN A 117 10.04 31.01 7.52
C ASN A 117 8.58 30.92 8.04
N VAL A 118 7.60 31.05 7.13
CA VAL A 118 6.18 30.91 7.45
C VAL A 118 5.68 29.63 6.79
N ARG A 119 5.25 28.66 7.57
CA ARG A 119 4.71 27.42 7.03
C ARG A 119 3.41 27.66 6.27
N ILE A 120 3.43 27.42 4.96
CA ILE A 120 2.28 27.59 4.06
C ILE A 120 1.57 26.24 3.92
N ARG A 121 0.25 26.24 4.11
CA ARG A 121 -0.57 25.02 4.05
C ARG A 121 -1.41 24.91 2.79
N CYS A 122 -1.96 26.03 2.33
CA CYS A 122 -2.78 26.05 1.13
C CYS A 122 -2.61 27.36 0.37
N LEU A 123 -2.55 27.26 -0.93
CA LEU A 123 -2.56 28.37 -1.88
C LEU A 123 -3.79 28.24 -2.76
N LYS A 124 -4.48 29.34 -3.04
CA LYS A 124 -5.62 29.34 -3.95
C LYS A 124 -5.73 30.67 -4.67
N ALA A 125 -5.70 30.66 -5.98
CA ALA A 125 -6.07 31.79 -6.80
C ALA A 125 -7.59 31.78 -7.03
N ASP A 126 -8.25 32.91 -6.83
CA ASP A 126 -9.66 33.08 -7.09
C ASP A 126 -9.95 33.59 -8.52
N SER A 127 -11.22 33.60 -8.89
CA SER A 127 -11.68 34.06 -10.21
C SER A 127 -11.43 35.57 -10.47
N LYS A 128 -11.21 36.35 -9.39
CA LYS A 128 -10.88 37.78 -9.43
C LYS A 128 -9.38 38.05 -9.48
N ASN A 129 -8.59 37.00 -9.78
CA ASN A 129 -7.13 37.08 -9.82
C ASN A 129 -6.48 37.49 -8.50
N THR A 130 -7.05 37.04 -7.37
CA THR A 130 -6.50 37.22 -6.03
C THR A 130 -5.85 35.94 -5.58
N LEU A 131 -4.64 35.99 -5.02
CA LEU A 131 -4.00 34.83 -4.42
C LEU A 131 -4.26 34.81 -2.90
N TRP A 132 -4.91 33.76 -2.45
CA TRP A 132 -5.16 33.45 -1.04
C TRP A 132 -4.12 32.47 -0.51
N ILE A 133 -3.59 32.74 0.67
CA ILE A 133 -2.50 31.96 1.28
C ILE A 133 -2.88 31.58 2.70
N ALA A 134 -3.08 30.31 2.95
CA ALA A 134 -3.31 29.78 4.29
C ALA A 134 -1.99 29.40 4.97
N THR A 135 -1.78 29.87 6.18
CA THR A 135 -0.60 29.58 6.98
C THR A 135 -0.94 28.75 8.22
N THR A 136 0.07 28.23 8.90
CA THR A 136 -0.13 27.47 10.13
C THR A 136 -0.32 28.39 11.35
N GLU A 137 0.33 29.56 11.38
CA GLU A 137 0.38 30.40 12.62
C GLU A 137 0.21 31.89 12.37
N MET A 138 0.18 32.29 11.09
CA MET A 138 0.16 33.72 10.72
C MET A 138 -1.16 34.15 10.07
N GLY A 139 -2.22 33.34 10.17
CA GLY A 139 -3.52 33.64 9.59
C GLY A 139 -3.57 33.44 8.08
N ILE A 140 -4.40 34.21 7.42
CA ILE A 140 -4.66 34.14 5.98
C ILE A 140 -4.18 35.42 5.30
N TYR A 141 -3.42 35.25 4.24
CA TYR A 141 -3.00 36.39 3.41
C TYR A 141 -3.84 36.43 2.14
N LYS A 142 -4.32 37.62 1.83
CA LYS A 142 -4.97 37.97 0.55
C LYS A 142 -4.02 38.85 -0.23
N VAL A 143 -3.68 38.45 -1.44
CA VAL A 143 -2.69 39.14 -2.27
C VAL A 143 -3.32 39.50 -3.61
N THR A 144 -3.27 40.78 -3.95
CA THR A 144 -3.71 41.27 -5.27
C THR A 144 -2.56 42.03 -5.94
N ILE A 145 -2.63 42.13 -7.27
CA ILE A 145 -1.67 42.93 -8.03
C ILE A 145 -2.23 44.36 -8.14
N ASN A 146 -1.45 45.33 -7.71
CA ASN A 146 -1.81 46.75 -7.84
C ASN A 146 -1.53 47.29 -9.25
N LYS A 147 -1.99 48.51 -9.56
CA LYS A 147 -1.83 49.15 -10.87
C LYS A 147 -0.39 49.31 -11.34
N ASN A 148 0.57 49.31 -10.40
CA ASN A 148 2.00 49.43 -10.69
C ASN A 148 2.71 48.09 -10.82
N GLY A 149 1.98 46.95 -10.84
CA GLY A 149 2.53 45.60 -10.92
C GLY A 149 3.12 45.07 -9.59
N GLY A 150 2.99 45.83 -8.49
CA GLY A 150 3.35 45.39 -7.14
C GLY A 150 2.26 44.56 -6.47
N TYR A 151 2.55 44.05 -5.28
CA TYR A 151 1.60 43.25 -4.50
C TYR A 151 0.95 44.10 -3.40
N ASP A 152 -0.36 44.13 -3.33
CA ASP A 152 -1.13 44.58 -2.18
C ASP A 152 -1.43 43.37 -1.30
N ILE A 153 -0.94 43.36 -0.09
CA ILE A 153 -0.98 42.19 0.80
C ILE A 153 -1.78 42.56 2.06
N LYS A 154 -2.92 41.89 2.23
CA LYS A 154 -3.73 41.97 3.46
C LYS A 154 -3.58 40.70 4.26
N ASN A 155 -3.48 40.80 5.56
CA ASN A 155 -3.44 39.65 6.48
C ASN A 155 -4.69 39.66 7.35
N PHE A 156 -5.34 38.54 7.44
CA PHE A 156 -6.52 38.28 8.25
C PHE A 156 -6.15 37.31 9.37
N THR A 157 -6.49 37.68 10.57
CA THR A 157 -6.23 36.95 11.82
C THR A 157 -7.52 36.85 12.63
N ASP A 158 -7.45 36.34 13.83
CA ASP A 158 -8.53 36.35 14.82
C ASP A 158 -9.10 37.77 15.07
N LYS A 159 -8.26 38.81 14.99
CA LYS A 159 -8.68 40.23 15.11
C LYS A 159 -9.66 40.66 14.03
N GLN A 160 -9.66 40.03 12.87
CA GLN A 160 -10.60 40.26 11.77
C GLN A 160 -11.75 39.25 11.75
N GLY A 161 -11.89 38.43 12.82
CA GLY A 161 -12.98 37.51 13.00
C GLY A 161 -12.79 36.14 12.33
N ILE A 162 -11.57 35.78 11.92
CA ILE A 162 -11.28 34.42 11.45
C ILE A 162 -11.10 33.50 12.66
N PRO A 163 -11.69 32.28 12.66
CA PRO A 163 -11.58 31.38 13.80
C PRO A 163 -10.19 30.74 13.89
N GLY A 164 -9.35 31.25 14.82
CA GLY A 164 -8.01 30.75 15.07
C GLY A 164 -6.95 31.19 14.06
N MET A 165 -5.81 30.47 14.02
CA MET A 165 -4.63 30.85 13.24
C MET A 165 -4.11 29.71 12.33
N ARG A 166 -4.69 28.51 12.44
CA ARG A 166 -4.28 27.33 11.68
C ARG A 166 -5.30 26.97 10.63
N PHE A 167 -4.93 27.14 9.38
CA PHE A 167 -5.81 26.92 8.24
C PHE A 167 -5.24 25.84 7.31
N ARG A 168 -6.12 25.13 6.65
CA ARG A 168 -5.77 23.90 5.89
C ARG A 168 -6.19 23.95 4.43
N ASN A 169 -7.34 24.54 4.15
CA ASN A 169 -7.90 24.57 2.80
C ASN A 169 -8.64 25.89 2.54
N ILE A 170 -8.59 26.33 1.32
CA ILE A 170 -9.31 27.51 0.81
C ILE A 170 -9.99 27.12 -0.49
N ILE A 171 -11.29 27.46 -0.61
CA ILE A 171 -12.01 27.36 -1.89
C ILE A 171 -12.72 28.69 -2.19
N GLU A 172 -12.91 28.96 -3.46
CA GLU A 172 -13.86 29.94 -3.94
C GLU A 172 -15.17 29.25 -4.29
N CYS A 173 -16.28 29.75 -3.75
CA CYS A 173 -17.61 29.28 -4.08
C CYS A 173 -18.12 29.92 -5.39
N SER A 174 -19.07 29.29 -6.04
CA SER A 174 -19.70 29.75 -7.28
C SER A 174 -20.32 31.15 -7.17
N ASP A 175 -20.70 31.57 -5.96
CA ASP A 175 -21.21 32.91 -5.66
C ASP A 175 -20.11 33.96 -5.37
N GLY A 176 -18.84 33.57 -5.49
CA GLY A 176 -17.67 34.43 -5.28
C GLY A 176 -17.27 34.64 -3.82
N ARG A 177 -17.90 33.93 -2.86
CA ARG A 177 -17.43 33.87 -1.47
C ARG A 177 -16.23 32.94 -1.35
N ILE A 178 -15.37 33.22 -0.38
CA ILE A 178 -14.22 32.40 -0.08
C ILE A 178 -14.51 31.65 1.22
N MET A 179 -14.42 30.32 1.18
CA MET A 179 -14.49 29.48 2.37
C MET A 179 -13.09 29.02 2.78
N ILE A 180 -12.82 29.07 4.06
CA ILE A 180 -11.50 28.79 4.66
C ILE A 180 -11.68 27.80 5.79
N ALA A 181 -11.14 26.59 5.62
CA ALA A 181 -11.17 25.54 6.64
C ALA A 181 -9.99 25.68 7.62
N GLY A 182 -10.27 25.58 8.90
CA GLY A 182 -9.30 25.66 9.97
C GLY A 182 -9.57 24.69 11.12
N ASP A 183 -8.79 24.82 12.19
CA ASP A 183 -8.90 23.97 13.36
C ASP A 183 -10.12 24.32 14.24
N TYR A 184 -10.71 25.50 14.06
CA TYR A 184 -11.84 26.03 14.86
C TYR A 184 -13.04 26.42 13.99
N GLY A 185 -13.35 25.63 12.97
CA GLY A 185 -14.47 25.85 12.07
C GLY A 185 -14.06 26.36 10.69
N VAL A 186 -15.05 26.87 9.97
CA VAL A 186 -14.90 27.34 8.59
C VAL A 186 -15.29 28.81 8.52
N ALA A 187 -14.35 29.68 8.19
CA ALA A 187 -14.66 31.08 7.89
C ALA A 187 -15.22 31.25 6.48
N ILE A 188 -16.26 32.04 6.35
CA ILE A 188 -16.83 32.44 5.07
C ILE A 188 -16.59 33.94 4.88
N MET A 189 -15.87 34.27 3.81
CA MET A 189 -15.51 35.65 3.50
C MET A 189 -16.23 36.16 2.25
N SER A 190 -16.67 37.40 2.30
CA SER A 190 -17.12 38.15 1.14
C SER A 190 -16.25 39.42 1.01
N GLY A 191 -15.45 39.47 -0.04
CA GLY A 191 -14.45 40.52 -0.20
C GLY A 191 -13.40 40.53 0.91
N ASP A 192 -13.41 41.55 1.77
CA ASP A 192 -12.46 41.72 2.89
C ASP A 192 -13.12 41.50 4.27
N ARG A 193 -14.32 40.96 4.32
CA ARG A 193 -15.06 40.78 5.57
C ARG A 193 -15.39 39.29 5.79
N VAL A 194 -15.22 38.82 7.00
CA VAL A 194 -15.79 37.57 7.46
C VAL A 194 -17.31 37.79 7.63
N VAL A 195 -18.10 37.07 6.86
CA VAL A 195 -19.57 37.21 6.87
C VAL A 195 -20.22 36.14 7.72
N ASN A 196 -19.56 35.00 7.90
CA ASN A 196 -20.01 33.92 8.78
C ASN A 196 -18.84 33.04 9.19
N VAL A 197 -18.97 32.39 10.32
CA VAL A 197 -18.08 31.31 10.77
C VAL A 197 -18.98 30.12 11.11
N LEU A 198 -18.72 29.01 10.44
CA LEU A 198 -19.41 27.75 10.73
C LEU A 198 -18.63 26.97 11.79
N ASP A 199 -19.30 26.68 12.88
CA ASP A 199 -18.74 25.96 14.03
C ASP A 199 -19.72 24.89 14.55
N SER A 200 -19.49 24.40 15.76
CA SER A 200 -20.36 23.44 16.43
C SER A 200 -21.78 23.96 16.71
N LYS A 201 -21.97 25.28 16.85
CA LYS A 201 -23.29 25.89 17.08
C LYS A 201 -24.15 25.84 15.80
N ASP A 202 -23.52 25.81 14.65
CA ASP A 202 -24.19 25.62 13.36
C ASP A 202 -24.43 24.16 13.01
N GLY A 203 -24.08 23.21 13.92
CA GLY A 203 -24.33 21.80 13.76
C GLY A 203 -23.15 20.99 13.20
N MET A 204 -21.93 21.56 13.17
CA MET A 204 -20.73 20.77 12.85
C MET A 204 -20.43 19.79 14.00
N LEU A 205 -20.18 18.52 13.67
CA LEU A 205 -19.80 17.50 14.67
C LEU A 205 -18.36 17.63 15.14
N ASN A 206 -17.49 18.23 14.31
CA ASN A 206 -16.10 18.53 14.65
C ASN A 206 -15.69 19.80 13.90
N GLU A 207 -15.19 20.77 14.64
CA GLU A 207 -14.76 22.08 14.10
C GLU A 207 -13.45 21.98 13.31
N LYS A 208 -12.59 21.00 13.61
CA LYS A 208 -11.33 20.79 12.90
C LYS A 208 -11.60 20.33 11.48
N SER A 209 -11.67 21.29 10.59
CA SER A 209 -12.00 21.11 9.18
C SER A 209 -10.75 20.86 8.37
N LEU A 210 -10.73 19.77 7.59
CA LEU A 210 -9.58 19.33 6.81
C LEU A 210 -9.67 19.73 5.34
N CYS A 211 -10.86 19.65 4.74
CA CYS A 211 -11.08 19.93 3.33
C CYS A 211 -12.46 20.51 3.08
N LEU A 212 -12.58 21.23 1.99
CA LEU A 212 -13.79 21.89 1.54
C LEU A 212 -14.07 21.48 0.09
N LEU A 213 -15.33 21.38 -0.28
CA LEU A 213 -15.77 21.19 -1.65
C LEU A 213 -17.12 21.86 -1.86
N GLU A 214 -17.26 22.66 -2.91
CA GLU A 214 -18.57 23.00 -3.46
C GLU A 214 -18.91 21.99 -4.56
N HIS A 215 -20.03 21.31 -4.42
CA HIS A 215 -20.52 20.36 -5.40
C HIS A 215 -22.00 20.59 -5.64
N LYS A 216 -22.37 20.90 -6.89
CA LYS A 216 -23.72 21.34 -7.26
C LYS A 216 -24.14 22.54 -6.40
N ASP A 217 -25.26 22.46 -5.75
CA ASP A 217 -25.85 23.56 -4.96
C ASP A 217 -25.54 23.44 -3.46
N ALA A 218 -24.48 22.76 -3.05
CA ALA A 218 -24.14 22.55 -1.65
C ALA A 218 -22.63 22.65 -1.39
N CYS A 219 -22.29 23.15 -0.22
CA CYS A 219 -20.92 23.11 0.30
C CYS A 219 -20.74 21.92 1.23
N TYR A 220 -19.61 21.27 1.13
CA TYR A 220 -19.23 20.10 1.93
C TYR A 220 -17.96 20.42 2.69
N VAL A 221 -17.99 20.17 3.99
CA VAL A 221 -16.87 20.36 4.90
C VAL A 221 -16.46 18.99 5.45
N GLY A 222 -15.28 18.52 5.09
CA GLY A 222 -14.69 17.32 5.64
C GLY A 222 -13.89 17.61 6.90
N SER A 223 -14.09 16.85 7.95
CA SER A 223 -13.51 17.11 9.27
C SER A 223 -12.65 15.95 9.80
N ASP A 224 -11.92 16.23 10.87
CA ASP A 224 -11.06 15.27 11.58
C ASP A 224 -11.83 14.49 12.63
N GLY A 225 -12.74 13.61 12.18
CA GLY A 225 -13.52 12.71 13.04
C GLY A 225 -15.02 13.03 13.16
N GLY A 226 -15.51 14.10 12.54
CA GLY A 226 -16.95 14.42 12.48
C GLY A 226 -17.62 14.04 11.15
N GLY A 227 -16.93 13.35 10.26
CA GLY A 227 -17.45 13.06 8.93
C GLY A 227 -17.49 14.29 8.02
N ILE A 228 -18.56 14.42 7.27
CA ILE A 228 -18.79 15.52 6.34
C ILE A 228 -20.02 16.32 6.81
N THR A 229 -19.83 17.61 6.97
CA THR A 229 -20.91 18.57 7.14
C THR A 229 -21.32 19.09 5.77
N LYS A 230 -22.55 18.82 5.35
CA LYS A 230 -23.14 19.33 4.13
C LYS A 230 -24.03 20.52 4.45
N ILE A 231 -23.86 21.62 3.73
CA ILE A 231 -24.62 22.85 3.84
C ILE A 231 -25.27 23.08 2.48
N ASP A 232 -26.58 23.00 2.42
CA ASP A 232 -27.33 23.24 1.17
C ASP A 232 -27.46 24.75 0.87
N LYS A 233 -28.01 25.08 -0.30
CA LYS A 233 -28.25 26.47 -0.72
C LYS A 233 -29.17 27.29 0.19
N ASN A 234 -29.98 26.61 1.03
CA ASN A 234 -30.87 27.25 1.99
C ASN A 234 -30.22 27.39 3.37
N GLY A 235 -28.95 27.01 3.52
CA GLY A 235 -28.22 27.00 4.78
C GLY A 235 -28.54 25.82 5.71
N LYS A 236 -29.31 24.83 5.23
CA LYS A 236 -29.61 23.63 6.04
C LYS A 236 -28.37 22.76 6.17
N VAL A 237 -28.00 22.49 7.40
CA VAL A 237 -26.88 21.64 7.75
C VAL A 237 -27.33 20.18 7.90
N THR A 238 -26.61 19.27 7.28
CA THR A 238 -26.79 17.82 7.42
C THR A 238 -25.42 17.15 7.54
N GLN A 239 -25.37 16.02 8.27
CA GLN A 239 -24.13 15.29 8.48
C GLN A 239 -24.11 13.99 7.69
N ILE A 240 -22.92 13.63 7.19
CA ILE A 240 -22.66 12.35 6.52
C ILE A 240 -21.50 11.70 7.25
N THR A 241 -21.74 10.52 7.81
CA THR A 241 -20.83 9.82 8.71
C THR A 241 -20.63 8.36 8.28
N LYS A 242 -19.91 7.59 9.07
CA LYS A 242 -19.81 6.12 8.89
C LYS A 242 -21.18 5.44 8.85
N LYS A 243 -22.18 5.97 9.53
CA LYS A 243 -23.56 5.44 9.50
C LYS A 243 -24.22 5.58 8.13
N ASP A 244 -23.75 6.54 7.34
CA ASP A 244 -24.24 6.83 6.00
C ASP A 244 -23.40 6.20 4.88
N GLY A 245 -22.35 5.43 5.25
CA GLY A 245 -21.51 4.66 4.30
C GLY A 245 -20.08 5.15 4.13
N LEU A 246 -19.61 6.13 4.93
CA LEU A 246 -18.19 6.48 4.95
C LEU A 246 -17.35 5.35 5.56
N SER A 247 -16.15 5.13 5.06
CA SER A 247 -15.19 4.19 5.64
C SER A 247 -14.56 4.70 6.93
N SER A 248 -14.49 6.04 7.11
CA SER A 248 -14.04 6.71 8.33
C SER A 248 -14.68 8.09 8.44
N ASP A 249 -14.85 8.58 9.67
CA ASP A 249 -15.32 9.95 9.95
C ASP A 249 -14.18 11.00 9.85
N VAL A 250 -12.94 10.58 9.62
CA VAL A 250 -11.84 11.47 9.24
C VAL A 250 -11.81 11.60 7.72
N VAL A 251 -12.18 12.75 7.21
CA VAL A 251 -12.29 13.04 5.78
C VAL A 251 -11.15 13.93 5.32
N LEU A 252 -10.24 13.36 4.55
CA LEU A 252 -8.99 14.03 4.14
C LEU A 252 -9.18 14.87 2.86
N ARG A 253 -10.00 14.40 1.93
CA ARG A 253 -10.20 15.04 0.63
C ARG A 253 -11.58 14.70 0.06
N MET A 254 -12.15 15.65 -0.66
CA MET A 254 -13.35 15.46 -1.45
C MET A 254 -13.12 16.05 -2.85
N VAL A 255 -13.48 15.32 -3.89
CA VAL A 255 -13.25 15.73 -5.28
C VAL A 255 -14.47 15.39 -6.13
N SER A 256 -15.07 16.41 -6.77
CA SER A 256 -16.14 16.22 -7.75
C SER A 256 -15.60 15.53 -8.99
N GLU A 257 -16.35 14.56 -9.50
CA GLU A 257 -16.07 13.97 -10.80
C GLU A 257 -17.19 14.34 -11.78
N THR A 258 -16.81 14.58 -13.02
CA THR A 258 -17.71 15.16 -14.02
C THR A 258 -18.35 14.13 -14.95
N VAL A 259 -17.89 12.88 -14.93
CA VAL A 259 -18.33 11.82 -15.86
C VAL A 259 -19.69 11.25 -15.45
N TYR A 260 -19.87 10.96 -14.16
CA TYR A 260 -21.10 10.40 -13.58
C TYR A 260 -21.82 11.39 -12.65
N GLY A 261 -21.21 12.55 -12.38
CA GLY A 261 -21.77 13.64 -11.59
C GLY A 261 -21.83 13.40 -10.09
N GLY A 262 -20.96 12.51 -9.58
CA GLY A 262 -20.76 12.24 -8.17
C GLY A 262 -19.49 12.90 -7.59
N MET A 263 -19.06 12.43 -6.43
CA MET A 263 -17.80 12.84 -5.84
C MET A 263 -17.07 11.66 -5.21
N PHE A 264 -15.75 11.68 -5.29
CA PHE A 264 -14.88 10.81 -4.49
C PHE A 264 -14.56 11.45 -3.14
N ILE A 265 -14.47 10.62 -2.13
CA ILE A 265 -14.17 11.01 -0.75
C ILE A 265 -13.01 10.16 -0.28
N VAL A 266 -11.88 10.79 0.03
CA VAL A 266 -10.72 10.14 0.63
C VAL A 266 -10.83 10.29 2.13
N THR A 267 -10.82 9.18 2.84
CA THR A 267 -10.86 9.12 4.30
C THR A 267 -9.56 8.52 4.84
N SER A 268 -9.37 8.57 6.15
CA SER A 268 -8.21 7.92 6.79
C SER A 268 -8.14 6.41 6.58
N ASN A 269 -9.26 5.76 6.23
CA ASN A 269 -9.34 4.30 6.13
C ASN A 269 -9.61 3.79 4.71
N GLY A 270 -9.76 4.67 3.73
CA GLY A 270 -10.02 4.23 2.37
C GLY A 270 -10.66 5.29 1.50
N LEU A 271 -11.10 4.84 0.35
CA LEU A 271 -11.78 5.64 -0.65
C LEU A 271 -13.28 5.36 -0.61
N CYS A 272 -14.09 6.41 -0.70
CA CYS A 272 -15.54 6.31 -0.82
C CYS A 272 -16.01 7.05 -2.09
N TYR A 273 -17.18 6.71 -2.55
CA TYR A 273 -17.85 7.42 -3.64
C TYR A 273 -19.26 7.81 -3.22
N MET A 274 -19.58 9.09 -3.39
CA MET A 274 -20.94 9.59 -3.26
C MET A 274 -21.54 9.75 -4.66
N SER A 275 -22.64 9.03 -4.92
CA SER A 275 -23.35 9.11 -6.19
C SER A 275 -24.06 10.45 -6.34
N LYS A 276 -24.49 10.74 -7.57
CA LYS A 276 -25.30 11.95 -7.88
C LYS A 276 -26.57 12.10 -7.02
N ASP A 277 -27.09 10.98 -6.50
CA ASP A 277 -28.28 10.91 -5.64
C ASP A 277 -27.95 11.05 -4.15
N GLY A 278 -26.68 11.30 -3.80
CA GLY A 278 -26.22 11.51 -2.43
C GLY A 278 -25.95 10.23 -1.64
N LYS A 279 -26.06 9.05 -2.24
CA LYS A 279 -25.73 7.78 -1.55
C LYS A 279 -24.23 7.58 -1.51
N VAL A 280 -23.69 7.32 -0.33
CA VAL A 280 -22.28 7.07 -0.09
C VAL A 280 -22.01 5.57 -0.08
N LYS A 281 -20.94 5.16 -0.73
CA LYS A 281 -20.46 3.79 -0.78
C LYS A 281 -18.94 3.75 -0.54
N SER A 282 -18.50 2.91 0.37
CA SER A 282 -17.09 2.60 0.53
C SER A 282 -16.57 1.74 -0.64
N LEU A 283 -15.37 2.05 -1.12
CA LEU A 283 -14.70 1.34 -2.21
C LEU A 283 -13.65 0.38 -1.61
N ASP A 284 -14.12 -0.64 -0.91
CA ASP A 284 -13.32 -1.58 -0.13
C ASP A 284 -12.48 -2.56 -0.98
N LYS A 285 -12.73 -2.62 -2.30
CA LYS A 285 -11.92 -3.41 -3.25
C LYS A 285 -10.72 -2.65 -3.79
N PHE A 286 -10.67 -1.32 -3.58
CA PHE A 286 -9.49 -0.53 -3.91
C PHE A 286 -8.39 -0.75 -2.87
N PRO A 287 -7.11 -0.96 -3.28
CA PRO A 287 -6.01 -1.18 -2.35
C PRO A 287 -5.79 0.05 -1.47
N TYR A 288 -5.83 -0.13 -0.15
CA TYR A 288 -5.54 0.94 0.79
C TYR A 288 -4.04 1.10 0.98
N SER A 289 -3.53 2.30 0.74
CA SER A 289 -2.12 2.64 0.89
C SER A 289 -1.91 4.06 1.44
N ASN A 290 -2.61 4.41 2.51
CA ASN A 290 -2.65 5.78 3.02
C ASN A 290 -2.92 6.76 1.89
N ASN A 291 -4.11 6.72 1.32
CA ASN A 291 -4.50 7.58 0.23
C ASN A 291 -4.64 9.02 0.73
N TYR A 292 -4.07 9.98 -0.03
CA TYR A 292 -4.01 11.40 0.35
C TYR A 292 -4.99 12.24 -0.45
N ASP A 293 -5.09 11.96 -1.75
CA ASP A 293 -5.86 12.76 -2.69
C ASP A 293 -6.33 11.90 -3.86
N ILE A 294 -7.24 12.44 -4.66
CA ILE A 294 -7.66 11.88 -5.92
C ILE A 294 -7.82 12.99 -6.96
N VAL A 295 -7.32 12.76 -8.15
CA VAL A 295 -7.42 13.71 -9.26
C VAL A 295 -8.07 12.99 -10.44
N CYS A 296 -9.19 13.51 -10.94
CA CYS A 296 -9.90 12.91 -12.06
C CYS A 296 -9.80 13.79 -13.30
N ASN A 297 -9.73 13.19 -14.48
CA ASN A 297 -9.79 13.89 -15.76
C ASN A 297 -11.16 13.71 -16.44
N LYS A 298 -11.39 14.49 -17.49
CA LYS A 298 -12.65 14.42 -18.27
C LYS A 298 -12.77 13.12 -19.09
N ASN A 299 -11.68 12.40 -19.29
CA ASN A 299 -11.64 11.16 -20.07
C ASN A 299 -11.98 9.91 -19.23
N GLY A 300 -12.39 10.09 -17.97
CA GLY A 300 -12.81 9.01 -17.12
C GLY A 300 -11.67 8.27 -16.41
N ILE A 301 -10.49 8.87 -16.30
CA ILE A 301 -9.33 8.35 -15.56
C ILE A 301 -9.16 9.16 -14.28
N CYS A 302 -8.92 8.46 -13.18
CA CYS A 302 -8.51 9.01 -11.90
C CYS A 302 -7.10 8.56 -11.53
N TRP A 303 -6.38 9.46 -10.90
CA TRP A 303 -5.15 9.18 -10.17
C TRP A 303 -5.43 9.29 -8.68
N VAL A 304 -5.26 8.19 -7.95
CA VAL A 304 -5.35 8.16 -6.49
C VAL A 304 -3.94 8.26 -5.92
N LEU A 305 -3.67 9.35 -5.24
CA LEU A 305 -2.38 9.68 -4.67
C LEU A 305 -2.28 9.10 -3.25
N GLY A 306 -1.20 8.41 -2.95
CA GLY A 306 -0.99 7.80 -1.64
C GLY A 306 0.49 7.56 -1.32
N SER A 307 0.77 6.92 -0.20
CA SER A 307 2.14 6.65 0.26
C SER A 307 2.91 5.68 -0.65
N ALA A 308 2.22 4.80 -1.37
CA ALA A 308 2.84 3.87 -2.31
C ALA A 308 3.18 4.53 -3.67
N GLY A 309 2.62 5.70 -3.96
CA GLY A 309 2.71 6.39 -5.24
C GLY A 309 1.33 6.81 -5.75
N ILE A 310 1.12 6.70 -7.05
CA ILE A 310 -0.11 7.09 -7.73
C ILE A 310 -0.75 5.85 -8.34
N TYR A 311 -1.97 5.52 -7.93
CA TYR A 311 -2.77 4.51 -8.61
C TYR A 311 -3.55 5.16 -9.75
N GLU A 312 -3.31 4.72 -10.98
CA GLU A 312 -4.14 5.08 -12.13
C GLU A 312 -5.32 4.10 -12.23
N ALA A 313 -6.53 4.63 -12.30
CA ALA A 313 -7.76 3.87 -12.32
C ALA A 313 -8.80 4.50 -13.26
N LYS A 314 -9.62 3.66 -13.88
CA LYS A 314 -10.81 4.14 -14.59
C LYS A 314 -11.95 4.42 -13.60
N ILE A 315 -12.55 5.60 -13.68
CA ILE A 315 -13.68 6.01 -12.82
C ILE A 315 -14.76 4.93 -12.77
N LYS A 316 -15.10 4.35 -13.94
CA LYS A 316 -16.12 3.30 -14.06
C LYS A 316 -15.81 2.06 -13.21
N GLU A 317 -14.56 1.64 -13.16
CA GLU A 317 -14.11 0.47 -12.39
C GLU A 317 -14.11 0.77 -10.89
N LEU A 318 -13.63 1.95 -10.50
CA LEU A 318 -13.69 2.40 -9.11
C LEU A 318 -15.13 2.41 -8.57
N ILE A 319 -16.06 3.05 -9.31
CA ILE A 319 -17.47 3.15 -8.89
C ILE A 319 -18.12 1.76 -8.79
N LYS A 320 -17.81 0.84 -9.70
CA LYS A 320 -18.31 -0.54 -9.61
C LYS A 320 -17.83 -1.28 -8.37
N ASN A 321 -16.72 -0.83 -7.79
CA ASN A 321 -16.07 -1.45 -6.64
C ASN A 321 -15.79 -2.94 -6.88
N VAL A 322 -15.20 -3.25 -8.01
CA VAL A 322 -14.71 -4.59 -8.35
C VAL A 322 -13.21 -4.63 -8.14
N ARG A 323 -12.68 -5.80 -7.79
CA ARG A 323 -11.23 -5.97 -7.71
C ARG A 323 -10.65 -5.78 -9.11
N SER A 324 -9.74 -4.84 -9.25
CA SER A 324 -9.03 -4.51 -10.48
C SER A 324 -7.55 -4.33 -10.17
N ASP A 325 -6.70 -4.72 -11.09
CA ASP A 325 -5.27 -4.47 -10.96
C ASP A 325 -5.00 -3.06 -11.49
N TYR A 326 -4.87 -2.14 -10.54
CA TYR A 326 -4.59 -0.74 -10.83
C TYR A 326 -3.11 -0.54 -11.14
N LEU A 327 -2.78 0.26 -12.15
CA LEU A 327 -1.39 0.64 -12.42
C LEU A 327 -0.89 1.52 -11.26
N LEU A 328 0.15 1.04 -10.56
CA LEU A 328 0.83 1.81 -9.52
C LEU A 328 2.06 2.52 -10.10
N ILE A 329 1.97 3.83 -10.23
CA ILE A 329 3.05 4.71 -10.68
C ILE A 329 3.86 5.15 -9.46
N ASN A 330 5.13 4.76 -9.40
CA ASN A 330 6.04 5.05 -8.29
C ASN A 330 7.47 5.35 -8.79
N SER A 331 8.48 5.18 -7.96
CA SER A 331 9.87 5.44 -8.33
C SER A 331 10.37 4.61 -9.52
N LYS A 332 9.85 3.39 -9.70
CA LYS A 332 10.15 2.55 -10.87
C LYS A 332 9.60 3.14 -12.17
N HIS A 333 8.58 3.99 -12.07
CA HIS A 333 7.93 4.67 -13.21
C HIS A 333 8.38 6.13 -13.35
N GLY A 334 9.46 6.52 -12.67
CA GLY A 334 10.03 7.86 -12.74
C GLY A 334 9.49 8.87 -11.71
N LEU A 335 8.54 8.52 -10.86
CA LEU A 335 8.12 9.34 -9.72
C LEU A 335 9.09 9.11 -8.55
N ARG A 336 10.23 9.80 -8.55
CA ARG A 336 11.30 9.60 -7.57
C ARG A 336 11.00 10.18 -6.19
N ALA A 337 10.28 11.30 -6.16
CA ALA A 337 9.90 12.00 -4.94
C ALA A 337 8.67 11.37 -4.29
N SER A 338 8.61 11.37 -2.96
CA SER A 338 7.46 10.89 -2.21
C SER A 338 6.37 11.98 -2.16
N LEU A 339 5.12 11.59 -2.37
CA LEU A 339 3.99 12.51 -2.28
C LEU A 339 3.75 12.95 -0.83
N VAL A 340 3.47 14.23 -0.64
CA VAL A 340 3.19 14.80 0.68
C VAL A 340 1.70 14.64 1.01
N ALA A 341 1.41 14.05 2.17
CA ALA A 341 0.06 13.92 2.68
C ALA A 341 -0.55 15.30 3.00
N ASN A 342 -1.87 15.42 2.83
CA ASN A 342 -2.61 16.67 3.09
C ASN A 342 -2.06 17.89 2.33
N SER A 343 -1.52 17.68 1.15
CA SER A 343 -1.03 18.70 0.26
C SER A 343 -2.10 19.13 -0.76
N TRP A 344 -1.89 20.28 -1.40
CA TRP A 344 -2.84 20.83 -2.38
C TRP A 344 -2.13 21.05 -3.72
N PRO A 345 -2.12 20.04 -4.60
CA PRO A 345 -1.55 20.16 -5.93
C PRO A 345 -2.47 21.01 -6.82
N CYS A 346 -1.90 21.89 -7.63
CA CYS A 346 -2.65 22.63 -8.63
C CYS A 346 -2.65 21.94 -9.99
N ARG A 347 -3.68 22.26 -10.77
CA ARG A 347 -3.84 21.78 -12.14
C ARG A 347 -4.01 22.98 -13.09
N GLU A 348 -3.15 23.04 -14.10
CA GLU A 348 -3.24 24.09 -15.11
C GLU A 348 -2.83 23.58 -16.48
N SER A 349 -3.60 23.93 -17.50
CA SER A 349 -3.33 23.61 -18.91
C SER A 349 -3.04 22.11 -19.14
N GLY A 350 -3.73 21.21 -18.39
CA GLY A 350 -3.54 19.76 -18.48
C GLY A 350 -2.40 19.22 -17.63
N ALA A 351 -1.50 20.05 -17.12
CA ALA A 351 -0.46 19.65 -16.22
C ALA A 351 -0.93 19.65 -14.75
N LEU A 352 -0.48 18.67 -14.00
CA LEU A 352 -0.64 18.55 -12.54
C LEU A 352 0.72 18.83 -11.88
N TYR A 353 0.74 19.67 -10.87
CA TYR A 353 1.92 20.04 -10.10
C TYR A 353 1.84 19.37 -8.73
N LEU A 354 2.40 18.18 -8.64
CA LEU A 354 2.38 17.34 -7.43
C LEU A 354 3.28 17.93 -6.34
N CYS A 355 2.77 17.91 -5.13
CA CYS A 355 3.49 18.32 -3.94
C CYS A 355 4.27 17.12 -3.36
N CYS A 356 5.60 17.25 -3.31
CA CYS A 356 6.48 16.17 -2.87
C CYS A 356 7.40 16.62 -1.74
N ASP A 357 8.03 15.65 -1.09
CA ASP A 357 8.98 15.83 0.02
C ASP A 357 10.27 16.57 -0.40
N THR A 358 10.65 16.46 -1.68
CA THR A 358 11.84 17.09 -2.25
C THR A 358 11.53 18.29 -3.13
N GLY A 359 10.24 18.59 -3.36
CA GLY A 359 9.85 19.72 -4.19
C GLY A 359 8.53 19.54 -4.92
N VAL A 360 8.48 20.04 -6.14
CA VAL A 360 7.32 19.94 -7.02
C VAL A 360 7.66 19.05 -8.22
N VAL A 361 6.80 18.09 -8.48
CA VAL A 361 6.86 17.25 -9.68
C VAL A 361 5.71 17.64 -10.61
N LYS A 362 6.03 18.08 -11.81
CA LYS A 362 5.05 18.40 -12.85
C LYS A 362 4.85 17.20 -13.76
N VAL A 363 3.60 16.88 -14.08
CA VAL A 363 3.22 15.77 -14.97
C VAL A 363 1.90 16.07 -15.68
N ASN A 364 1.72 15.56 -16.89
CA ASN A 364 0.43 15.57 -17.57
C ASN A 364 -0.26 14.22 -17.36
N MET A 365 -1.50 14.22 -16.91
CA MET A 365 -2.28 12.98 -16.74
C MET A 365 -2.52 12.23 -18.07
N SER A 366 -2.43 12.92 -19.20
CA SER A 366 -2.50 12.30 -20.53
C SER A 366 -1.21 11.56 -20.94
N ASP A 367 -0.10 11.88 -20.28
CA ASP A 367 1.22 11.40 -20.62
C ASP A 367 1.71 10.33 -19.62
N GLY A 368 1.03 10.19 -18.48
CA GLY A 368 1.36 9.22 -17.42
C GLY A 368 1.37 7.77 -17.91
N SER A 369 0.54 7.47 -18.92
CA SER A 369 0.48 6.17 -19.58
C SER A 369 1.08 6.14 -21.00
N LYS A 370 1.57 7.28 -21.53
CA LYS A 370 2.19 7.37 -22.85
C LYS A 370 3.70 7.19 -22.74
N GLY A 371 4.17 5.96 -22.65
CA GLY A 371 5.53 5.59 -23.04
C GLY A 371 5.54 5.12 -24.48
N ASP A 372 6.69 4.89 -25.05
CA ASP A 372 6.80 4.11 -26.27
C ASP A 372 6.35 2.69 -25.95
N ASP A 373 5.19 2.29 -26.48
CA ASP A 373 4.58 0.97 -26.26
C ASP A 373 5.16 -0.06 -27.25
N SER A 374 6.35 0.21 -27.81
CA SER A 374 7.09 -0.75 -28.62
C SER A 374 7.84 -1.71 -27.69
N TYR A 375 7.48 -2.95 -27.75
CA TYR A 375 8.19 -4.03 -27.04
C TYR A 375 8.76 -4.99 -28.08
N ARG A 376 9.80 -5.72 -27.70
CA ARG A 376 10.35 -6.82 -28.52
C ARG A 376 10.24 -8.10 -27.74
N MET A 377 9.50 -9.04 -28.29
CA MET A 377 9.32 -10.34 -27.68
C MET A 377 10.06 -11.40 -28.52
N ILE A 378 10.96 -12.11 -27.86
CA ILE A 378 11.82 -13.13 -28.47
C ILE A 378 11.68 -14.42 -27.67
N MET A 379 11.55 -15.54 -28.34
CA MET A 379 11.69 -16.85 -27.72
C MET A 379 12.74 -17.62 -28.50
N ASN A 380 13.93 -17.67 -27.97
CA ASN A 380 15.07 -18.31 -28.63
C ASN A 380 15.04 -19.84 -28.47
N TYR A 381 14.48 -20.30 -27.35
CA TYR A 381 14.38 -21.72 -27.02
C TYR A 381 13.21 -21.99 -26.08
N VAL A 382 12.81 -23.24 -26.05
CA VAL A 382 12.01 -23.82 -24.97
C VAL A 382 12.83 -24.91 -24.27
N GLU A 383 12.54 -25.19 -23.01
CA GLU A 383 13.19 -26.29 -22.29
C GLU A 383 12.21 -27.48 -22.28
N ILE A 384 12.60 -28.63 -22.85
CA ILE A 384 11.87 -29.86 -22.79
C ILE A 384 12.65 -30.82 -21.92
N ASP A 385 12.06 -31.24 -20.79
CA ASP A 385 12.70 -32.09 -19.77
C ASP A 385 14.07 -31.58 -19.30
N GLY A 386 14.26 -30.26 -19.32
CA GLY A 386 15.49 -29.57 -18.94
C GLY A 386 16.49 -29.34 -20.07
N GLU A 387 16.25 -29.89 -21.26
CA GLU A 387 17.07 -29.62 -22.43
C GLU A 387 16.53 -28.45 -23.25
N LYS A 388 17.43 -27.58 -23.71
CA LYS A 388 17.09 -26.42 -24.52
C LYS A 388 16.93 -26.81 -25.98
N VAL A 389 15.75 -26.57 -26.50
CA VAL A 389 15.42 -26.80 -27.92
C VAL A 389 15.14 -25.45 -28.57
N ALA A 390 15.89 -25.15 -29.65
CA ALA A 390 15.65 -23.93 -30.42
C ALA A 390 14.25 -23.95 -31.05
N ILE A 391 13.58 -22.80 -31.04
CA ILE A 391 12.24 -22.66 -31.61
C ILE A 391 12.18 -21.45 -32.53
N ASP A 392 11.58 -21.62 -33.71
CA ASP A 392 11.19 -20.53 -34.60
C ASP A 392 9.67 -20.32 -34.51
N ARG A 393 9.24 -19.07 -34.76
CA ARG A 393 7.79 -18.72 -34.77
C ARG A 393 6.99 -19.50 -35.82
N ILE A 394 7.65 -19.95 -36.86
CA ILE A 394 7.02 -20.60 -38.03
C ILE A 394 6.98 -22.14 -37.88
N ASP A 395 7.89 -22.70 -37.10
CA ASP A 395 8.04 -24.14 -36.98
C ASP A 395 7.14 -24.74 -35.90
N THR A 396 6.64 -25.95 -36.16
CA THR A 396 5.96 -26.75 -35.15
C THR A 396 7.00 -27.50 -34.33
N LEU A 397 7.07 -27.20 -33.04
CA LEU A 397 7.91 -27.91 -32.10
C LEU A 397 7.35 -29.31 -31.84
N LYS A 398 8.11 -30.33 -32.18
CA LYS A 398 7.77 -31.70 -31.87
C LYS A 398 8.25 -32.04 -30.46
N MET A 399 7.34 -32.56 -29.65
CA MET A 399 7.63 -33.05 -28.32
C MET A 399 7.42 -34.57 -28.29
N SER A 400 8.42 -35.30 -27.82
CA SER A 400 8.31 -36.74 -27.76
C SER A 400 7.20 -37.20 -26.83
N ALA A 401 6.70 -38.40 -27.05
CA ALA A 401 5.65 -38.98 -26.23
C ALA A 401 6.06 -39.07 -24.75
N ASP A 402 7.32 -39.39 -24.47
CA ASP A 402 7.87 -39.59 -23.13
C ASP A 402 8.15 -38.31 -22.38
N SER A 403 8.16 -37.16 -23.08
CA SER A 403 8.44 -35.88 -22.45
C SER A 403 7.37 -35.49 -21.45
N ARG A 404 7.78 -35.11 -20.26
CA ARG A 404 6.88 -34.77 -19.15
C ARG A 404 6.70 -33.30 -18.94
N GLN A 405 7.71 -32.51 -19.30
CA GLN A 405 7.74 -31.10 -18.95
C GLN A 405 8.14 -30.27 -20.15
N ILE A 406 7.43 -29.17 -20.36
CA ILE A 406 7.86 -28.11 -21.28
C ILE A 406 7.83 -26.76 -20.56
N THR A 407 8.93 -26.02 -20.66
CA THR A 407 9.08 -24.71 -20.06
C THR A 407 9.30 -23.67 -21.15
N PHE A 408 8.42 -22.68 -21.20
CA PHE A 408 8.53 -21.53 -22.07
C PHE A 408 9.27 -20.42 -21.33
N ALA A 409 10.32 -19.90 -21.95
CA ALA A 409 11.13 -18.80 -21.43
C ALA A 409 11.19 -17.65 -22.44
N PRO A 410 10.06 -16.98 -22.71
CA PRO A 410 10.08 -15.82 -23.60
C PRO A 410 10.84 -14.68 -22.96
N GLU A 411 11.71 -14.04 -23.73
CA GLU A 411 12.41 -12.84 -23.36
C GLU A 411 11.68 -11.64 -23.92
N ILE A 412 11.27 -10.74 -23.06
CA ILE A 412 10.59 -9.50 -23.44
C ILE A 412 11.54 -8.36 -23.13
N LEU A 413 12.06 -7.76 -24.18
CA LEU A 413 12.92 -6.59 -24.05
C LEU A 413 12.03 -5.38 -23.78
N ASN A 414 12.24 -4.79 -22.63
CA ASN A 414 11.59 -3.56 -22.20
C ASN A 414 12.60 -2.70 -21.45
N TYR A 415 12.94 -1.58 -22.02
CA TYR A 415 13.80 -0.55 -21.42
C TYR A 415 13.00 0.70 -21.05
N SER A 416 11.66 0.63 -21.17
CA SER A 416 10.80 1.72 -20.73
C SER A 416 10.51 1.65 -19.23
N VAL A 417 10.08 2.76 -18.67
CA VAL A 417 9.65 2.85 -17.26
C VAL A 417 8.33 2.13 -17.03
N LYS A 418 7.61 1.75 -18.10
CA LYS A 418 6.35 1.02 -18.00
C LYS A 418 6.59 -0.45 -17.74
N ASP A 419 5.74 -1.02 -16.91
CA ASP A 419 5.68 -2.45 -16.64
C ASP A 419 4.37 -3.01 -17.26
N PRO A 420 4.41 -3.48 -18.51
CA PRO A 420 3.22 -3.93 -19.23
C PRO A 420 2.69 -5.24 -18.66
N TYR A 421 1.42 -5.53 -18.91
CA TYR A 421 0.84 -6.82 -18.58
C TYR A 421 1.20 -7.87 -19.63
N ILE A 422 1.56 -9.04 -19.15
CA ILE A 422 1.81 -10.23 -19.97
C ILE A 422 0.65 -11.19 -19.79
N SER A 423 0.03 -11.56 -20.88
CA SER A 423 -1.03 -12.56 -20.91
C SER A 423 -0.56 -13.81 -21.63
N VAL A 424 -0.66 -14.96 -20.97
CA VAL A 424 -0.26 -16.24 -21.53
C VAL A 424 -1.40 -17.24 -21.49
N LYS A 425 -1.44 -18.12 -22.50
CA LYS A 425 -2.40 -19.21 -22.58
C LYS A 425 -1.82 -20.34 -23.43
N LEU A 426 -1.87 -21.54 -22.94
CA LEU A 426 -1.66 -22.74 -23.73
C LEU A 426 -3.02 -23.26 -24.21
N GLU A 427 -3.38 -22.94 -25.46
CA GLU A 427 -4.61 -23.46 -26.06
C GLU A 427 -4.53 -24.99 -26.21
N GLY A 428 -5.61 -25.66 -25.87
CA GLY A 428 -5.66 -27.12 -25.75
C GLY A 428 -5.42 -27.60 -24.31
N HIS A 429 -4.91 -26.73 -23.39
CA HIS A 429 -4.70 -27.07 -21.99
C HIS A 429 -5.36 -26.09 -21.03
N ASP A 430 -5.06 -24.78 -21.16
CA ASP A 430 -5.55 -23.76 -20.25
C ASP A 430 -7.00 -23.37 -20.54
N THR A 431 -7.85 -23.40 -19.52
CA THR A 431 -9.25 -22.92 -19.61
C THR A 431 -9.33 -21.39 -19.64
N LYS A 432 -8.44 -20.71 -18.92
CA LYS A 432 -8.37 -19.24 -18.82
C LYS A 432 -6.95 -18.76 -19.11
N ARG A 433 -6.83 -17.54 -19.62
CA ARG A 433 -5.54 -16.85 -19.74
C ARG A 433 -5.00 -16.51 -18.35
N ARG A 434 -3.69 -16.53 -18.18
CA ARG A 434 -2.97 -16.04 -17.00
C ARG A 434 -2.42 -14.67 -17.36
N THR A 435 -2.64 -13.67 -16.52
CA THR A 435 -2.16 -12.31 -16.75
C THR A 435 -1.41 -11.84 -15.50
N CYS A 436 -0.19 -11.32 -15.68
CA CYS A 436 0.64 -10.73 -14.63
C CYS A 436 1.44 -9.55 -15.20
N LEU A 437 2.09 -8.77 -14.35
CA LEU A 437 3.04 -7.75 -14.78
C LEU A 437 4.31 -8.38 -15.37
N LEU A 438 4.97 -7.69 -16.29
CA LEU A 438 6.24 -8.16 -16.86
C LEU A 438 7.31 -8.38 -15.77
N SER A 439 7.37 -7.50 -14.77
CA SER A 439 8.30 -7.62 -13.63
C SER A 439 8.05 -8.85 -12.75
N GLU A 440 6.84 -9.39 -12.79
CA GLU A 440 6.45 -10.61 -12.05
C GLU A 440 6.49 -11.84 -12.95
N PHE A 441 6.66 -11.63 -14.25
CA PHE A 441 6.63 -12.69 -15.24
C PHE A 441 7.90 -13.53 -15.17
N ASN A 442 7.71 -14.84 -15.05
CA ASN A 442 8.78 -15.82 -15.04
C ASN A 442 8.55 -16.88 -16.12
N LYS A 443 9.51 -17.78 -16.28
CA LYS A 443 9.36 -18.98 -17.09
C LYS A 443 8.06 -19.71 -16.71
N ILE A 444 7.34 -20.19 -17.69
CA ILE A 444 6.10 -20.94 -17.50
C ILE A 444 6.33 -22.39 -17.86
N THR A 445 6.08 -23.24 -16.90
CA THR A 445 6.23 -24.68 -17.04
C THR A 445 4.88 -25.35 -17.09
N TYR A 446 4.71 -26.24 -18.05
CA TYR A 446 3.59 -27.17 -18.15
C TYR A 446 4.13 -28.57 -17.99
N THR A 447 3.46 -29.34 -17.14
CA THR A 447 3.80 -30.75 -16.87
C THR A 447 2.66 -31.65 -17.33
N ASP A 448 3.00 -32.85 -17.67
CA ASP A 448 2.05 -33.93 -18.00
C ASP A 448 1.03 -33.55 -19.10
N LEU A 449 1.48 -32.82 -20.11
CA LEU A 449 0.66 -32.53 -21.26
C LEU A 449 0.24 -33.84 -21.93
N LYS A 450 -1.04 -33.96 -22.25
CA LYS A 450 -1.55 -35.09 -23.04
C LYS A 450 -1.02 -34.99 -24.46
N THR A 451 -1.06 -36.08 -25.18
CA THR A 451 -0.75 -36.08 -26.61
C THR A 451 -1.73 -35.20 -27.36
N GLY A 452 -1.21 -34.49 -28.36
CA GLY A 452 -2.02 -33.61 -29.17
C GLY A 452 -1.31 -32.29 -29.51
N ARG A 453 -2.02 -31.46 -30.23
CA ARG A 453 -1.52 -30.18 -30.70
C ARG A 453 -1.93 -29.07 -29.75
N TYR A 454 -0.96 -28.28 -29.33
CA TYR A 454 -1.12 -27.13 -28.44
C TYR A 454 -0.62 -25.87 -29.13
N VAL A 455 -1.19 -24.72 -28.76
CA VAL A 455 -0.69 -23.43 -29.21
C VAL A 455 -0.41 -22.56 -27.98
N PHE A 456 0.88 -22.33 -27.71
CA PHE A 456 1.27 -21.40 -26.68
C PHE A 456 1.14 -19.97 -27.23
N LYS A 457 0.22 -19.22 -26.66
CA LYS A 457 0.00 -17.80 -26.98
C LYS A 457 0.51 -16.93 -25.85
N ILE A 458 1.32 -15.96 -26.20
CA ILE A 458 1.78 -14.90 -25.31
C ILE A 458 1.44 -13.55 -25.91
N SER A 459 0.95 -12.62 -25.10
CA SER A 459 0.57 -11.30 -25.57
C SER A 459 1.01 -10.25 -24.53
N ILE A 460 1.49 -9.12 -25.02
CA ILE A 460 1.76 -7.93 -24.24
C ILE A 460 0.55 -7.03 -24.34
N LEU A 461 0.03 -6.57 -23.20
CA LEU A 461 -1.20 -5.81 -23.07
C LEU A 461 -0.92 -4.41 -22.52
N ASP A 462 -1.74 -3.42 -22.91
CA ASP A 462 -1.71 -2.04 -22.39
C ASP A 462 -2.39 -1.90 -21.02
N GLY A 463 -2.93 -2.99 -20.46
CA GLY A 463 -3.60 -3.08 -19.17
C GLY A 463 -4.02 -4.50 -18.87
N TYR A 464 -4.49 -4.80 -17.68
CA TYR A 464 -4.87 -6.16 -17.26
C TYR A 464 -5.85 -6.86 -18.21
N ASP A 465 -6.90 -6.15 -18.61
CA ASP A 465 -7.85 -6.55 -19.66
C ASP A 465 -7.76 -5.64 -20.90
N GLY A 466 -6.57 -5.07 -21.13
CA GLY A 466 -6.33 -4.07 -22.17
C GLY A 466 -6.18 -4.66 -23.57
N ASN A 467 -5.87 -3.77 -24.51
CA ASN A 467 -5.63 -4.17 -25.90
C ASN A 467 -4.28 -4.87 -26.04
N VAL A 468 -4.19 -5.78 -27.00
CA VAL A 468 -2.94 -6.44 -27.33
C VAL A 468 -2.04 -5.46 -28.09
N ILE A 469 -0.84 -5.21 -27.56
CA ILE A 469 0.21 -4.41 -28.19
C ILE A 469 1.03 -5.29 -29.13
N GLU A 470 1.48 -6.44 -28.62
CA GLU A 470 2.26 -7.41 -29.36
C GLU A 470 1.85 -8.82 -28.96
N SER A 471 1.95 -9.79 -29.87
CA SER A 471 1.64 -11.19 -29.57
C SER A 471 2.54 -12.16 -30.34
N GLY A 472 2.82 -13.28 -29.70
CA GLY A 472 3.50 -14.42 -30.30
C GLY A 472 2.67 -15.68 -30.12
N SER A 473 2.78 -16.60 -31.07
CA SER A 473 2.18 -17.91 -30.97
C SER A 473 3.17 -18.98 -31.44
N TYR A 474 3.24 -20.07 -30.67
CA TYR A 474 4.14 -21.18 -30.89
C TYR A 474 3.36 -22.47 -30.85
N ILE A 475 3.55 -23.31 -31.87
CA ILE A 475 2.81 -24.57 -32.03
C ILE A 475 3.63 -25.71 -31.47
N ILE A 476 3.04 -26.51 -30.62
CA ILE A 476 3.62 -27.69 -30.01
C ILE A 476 2.79 -28.91 -30.43
N ASP A 477 3.45 -29.92 -30.94
CA ASP A 477 2.82 -31.19 -31.31
C ASP A 477 3.45 -32.30 -30.48
N LYS A 478 2.70 -32.79 -29.48
CA LYS A 478 3.14 -33.90 -28.64
C LYS A 478 2.71 -35.21 -29.24
N GLU A 479 3.70 -36.03 -29.55
CA GLU A 479 3.49 -37.36 -30.16
C GLU A 479 2.66 -38.26 -29.24
N ASN A 480 2.00 -39.22 -29.89
CA ASN A 480 1.22 -40.21 -29.16
C ASN A 480 2.13 -41.18 -28.41
N GLU A 481 1.83 -41.43 -27.15
CA GLU A 481 2.47 -42.51 -26.43
C GLU A 481 2.04 -43.89 -26.96
N MET A 482 2.94 -44.87 -26.88
CA MET A 482 2.70 -46.21 -27.43
C MET A 482 1.34 -46.80 -26.98
N TYR A 483 0.93 -46.54 -25.73
CA TYR A 483 -0.34 -47.06 -25.20
C TYR A 483 -1.60 -46.39 -25.78
N GLN A 484 -1.43 -45.27 -26.47
CA GLN A 484 -2.57 -44.58 -27.09
C GLN A 484 -2.91 -45.11 -28.46
N TYR A 485 -1.98 -45.84 -29.11
CA TYR A 485 -2.27 -46.51 -30.35
C TYR A 485 -3.23 -47.65 -30.12
N TRP A 486 -4.26 -47.81 -31.02
CA TRP A 486 -5.30 -48.77 -30.88
C TRP A 486 -4.77 -50.24 -30.85
N TRP A 487 -3.73 -50.53 -31.66
CA TRP A 487 -3.10 -51.87 -31.70
C TRP A 487 -2.35 -52.17 -30.39
N PHE A 488 -1.74 -51.18 -29.75
CA PHE A 488 -1.08 -51.37 -28.48
C PHE A 488 -2.10 -51.61 -27.35
N ARG A 489 -3.23 -50.88 -27.37
CA ARG A 489 -4.34 -51.12 -26.43
C ARG A 489 -4.92 -52.52 -26.58
N LEU A 490 -5.05 -52.98 -27.83
CA LEU A 490 -5.50 -54.36 -28.10
C LEU A 490 -4.51 -55.39 -27.56
N TYR A 491 -3.19 -55.14 -27.77
CA TYR A 491 -2.13 -56.01 -27.25
C TYR A 491 -2.14 -56.04 -25.71
N ILE A 492 -2.26 -54.88 -25.05
CA ILE A 492 -2.39 -54.79 -23.58
C ILE A 492 -3.68 -55.47 -23.10
N CYS A 493 -4.80 -55.28 -23.78
CA CYS A 493 -6.06 -55.97 -23.43
C CYS A 493 -5.92 -57.51 -23.49
N ILE A 494 -5.20 -58.03 -24.48
CA ILE A 494 -4.93 -59.47 -24.60
C ILE A 494 -4.03 -59.92 -23.42
N ILE A 495 -2.94 -59.22 -23.15
CA ILE A 495 -2.08 -59.52 -22.03
C ILE A 495 -2.83 -59.39 -20.70
N ALA A 496 -3.61 -58.31 -20.53
CA ALA A 496 -4.41 -58.10 -19.33
C ALA A 496 -5.46 -59.21 -19.13
N GLY A 497 -6.05 -59.65 -20.20
CA GLY A 497 -6.96 -60.82 -20.19
C GLY A 497 -6.26 -62.09 -19.70
N LEU A 498 -5.07 -62.36 -20.20
CA LEU A 498 -4.25 -63.50 -19.75
C LEU A 498 -3.78 -63.36 -18.32
N VAL A 499 -3.38 -62.11 -17.91
CA VAL A 499 -2.98 -61.81 -16.52
C VAL A 499 -4.19 -61.85 -15.58
N LEU A 500 -5.37 -61.41 -16.02
CA LEU A 500 -6.61 -61.48 -15.22
C LEU A 500 -7.01 -62.94 -14.97
N ILE A 501 -6.89 -63.80 -15.98
CA ILE A 501 -7.13 -65.23 -15.83
C ILE A 501 -6.11 -65.84 -14.85
N TRP A 502 -4.86 -65.42 -14.93
CA TRP A 502 -3.82 -65.83 -13.99
C TRP A 502 -3.99 -65.21 -12.59
N LEU A 503 -4.34 -63.92 -12.48
CA LEU A 503 -4.59 -63.20 -11.24
C LEU A 503 -5.86 -63.67 -10.53
N THR A 504 -6.94 -63.94 -11.25
CA THR A 504 -8.16 -64.52 -10.64
C THR A 504 -7.84 -65.88 -9.99
N TRP A 505 -6.97 -66.64 -10.59
CA TRP A 505 -6.47 -67.86 -9.96
C TRP A 505 -5.54 -67.60 -8.75
N PHE A 506 -4.74 -66.54 -8.79
CA PHE A 506 -3.79 -66.18 -7.72
C PHE A 506 -4.43 -65.40 -6.58
N ILE A 507 -5.35 -64.48 -6.88
CA ILE A 507 -6.03 -63.60 -5.90
C ILE A 507 -7.01 -64.38 -5.04
N THR A 508 -7.71 -65.36 -5.57
CA THR A 508 -8.53 -66.25 -4.76
C THR A 508 -7.71 -67.00 -3.69
N ARG A 509 -6.43 -67.09 -3.88
CA ARG A 509 -5.50 -67.76 -2.94
C ARG A 509 -4.82 -66.82 -1.92
N THR A 510 -4.68 -65.52 -2.29
CA THR A 510 -3.86 -64.61 -1.46
C THR A 510 -4.60 -63.46 -0.76
N CYS A 511 -5.89 -63.24 -1.11
CA CYS A 511 -6.63 -62.02 -0.67
C CYS A 511 -7.07 -62.04 0.81
N MET A 512 -7.00 -63.14 1.50
CA MET A 512 -7.48 -63.24 2.89
C MET A 512 -6.47 -62.84 3.97
N GLN A 513 -5.23 -62.62 3.65
CA GLN A 513 -4.17 -62.41 4.68
C GLN A 513 -3.60 -61.00 4.81
N ARG A 514 -3.90 -60.08 3.85
CA ARG A 514 -3.20 -58.78 3.81
C ARG A 514 -4.00 -57.51 4.21
N THR A 515 -5.29 -57.62 4.43
CA THR A 515 -6.11 -56.43 4.66
C THR A 515 -6.04 -55.82 6.06
N MET A 516 -5.58 -56.58 7.02
CA MET A 516 -5.57 -56.08 8.43
C MET A 516 -4.32 -55.29 8.86
N LEU A 517 -3.23 -55.40 8.13
CA LEU A 517 -1.97 -54.78 8.59
C LEU A 517 -1.77 -53.34 8.11
N LYS A 518 -2.40 -52.92 6.99
CA LYS A 518 -2.16 -51.57 6.44
C LYS A 518 -2.88 -50.43 7.16
N GLN A 519 -4.05 -50.70 7.72
CA GLN A 519 -4.82 -49.62 8.37
C GLN A 519 -4.27 -49.09 9.67
N LYS A 520 -3.46 -49.90 10.39
CA LYS A 520 -2.83 -49.42 11.65
C LYS A 520 -1.67 -48.45 11.47
N LEU A 521 -0.91 -48.59 10.38
CA LEU A 521 0.30 -47.74 10.19
C LEU A 521 0.01 -46.30 9.79
N GLU A 522 -1.04 -46.05 9.02
CA GLU A 522 -1.34 -44.72 8.48
C GLU A 522 -1.85 -43.75 9.58
N LEU A 523 -2.55 -44.30 10.57
CA LEU A 523 -3.10 -43.49 11.66
C LEU A 523 -2.02 -42.97 12.62
N GLU A 524 -0.95 -43.77 12.83
CA GLU A 524 0.15 -43.37 13.74
C GLU A 524 1.01 -42.23 13.12
N TYR A 525 1.24 -42.25 11.81
CA TYR A 525 2.07 -41.22 11.15
C TYR A 525 1.44 -39.82 11.20
N ALA A 526 0.14 -39.71 10.94
CA ALA A 526 -0.58 -38.44 10.96
C ALA A 526 -0.59 -37.81 12.38
N LYS A 527 -0.81 -38.66 13.41
CA LYS A 527 -0.79 -38.19 14.81
C LYS A 527 0.58 -37.63 15.21
N LYS A 528 1.67 -38.25 14.71
CA LYS A 528 3.03 -37.84 15.06
C LYS A 528 3.43 -36.51 14.45
N GLN A 529 2.95 -36.21 13.22
CA GLN A 529 3.22 -34.92 12.55
C GLN A 529 2.53 -33.75 13.25
N ILE A 530 1.25 -33.90 13.63
CA ILE A 530 0.50 -32.85 14.33
C ILE A 530 1.14 -32.56 15.69
N LYS A 531 1.52 -33.62 16.42
CA LYS A 531 2.19 -33.50 17.72
C LYS A 531 3.52 -32.74 17.59
N MET A 532 4.35 -33.09 16.62
CA MET A 532 5.63 -32.44 16.38
C MET A 532 5.53 -30.96 16.02
N SER A 533 4.52 -30.59 15.22
CA SER A 533 4.26 -29.19 14.88
C SER A 533 3.89 -28.34 16.11
N ASN A 534 2.99 -28.85 16.94
CA ASN A 534 2.58 -28.16 18.16
C ASN A 534 3.70 -28.06 19.20
N GLU A 535 4.50 -29.13 19.37
CA GLU A 535 5.67 -29.14 20.25
C GLU A 535 6.74 -28.13 19.78
N THR A 536 6.90 -27.95 18.46
CA THR A 536 7.86 -26.99 17.90
C THR A 536 7.45 -25.56 18.22
N ILE A 537 6.19 -25.18 18.01
CA ILE A 537 5.68 -23.85 18.33
C ILE A 537 5.83 -23.55 19.82
N LEU A 538 5.48 -24.51 20.66
CA LEU A 538 5.59 -24.34 22.11
C LEU A 538 7.08 -24.24 22.56
N SER A 539 7.99 -24.97 21.91
CA SER A 539 9.42 -24.87 22.17
C SER A 539 10.00 -23.52 21.79
N ILE A 540 9.57 -22.96 20.66
CA ILE A 540 9.95 -21.60 20.23
C ILE A 540 9.47 -20.58 21.26
N ALA A 541 8.20 -20.63 21.66
CA ALA A 541 7.64 -19.74 22.67
C ALA A 541 8.40 -19.80 24.00
N ARG A 542 8.70 -21.02 24.48
CA ARG A 542 9.51 -21.24 25.70
C ARG A 542 10.94 -20.71 25.58
N THR A 543 11.53 -20.74 24.39
CA THR A 543 12.89 -20.21 24.15
C THR A 543 12.89 -18.67 24.29
N VAL A 544 11.84 -18.00 23.81
CA VAL A 544 11.67 -16.55 23.95
C VAL A 544 11.41 -16.19 25.42
N ASP A 545 10.50 -16.90 26.07
CA ASP A 545 10.20 -16.71 27.50
C ASP A 545 11.44 -16.93 28.38
N ALA A 546 12.36 -17.87 28.02
CA ALA A 546 13.58 -18.12 28.75
C ALA A 546 14.64 -16.99 28.60
N LYS A 547 14.58 -16.20 27.52
CA LYS A 547 15.45 -15.03 27.31
C LYS A 547 15.04 -13.85 28.19
N ASP A 548 13.74 -13.67 28.43
CA ASP A 548 13.20 -12.62 29.30
C ASP A 548 13.06 -13.18 30.74
N SER A 549 13.99 -12.86 31.62
CA SER A 549 14.02 -13.36 32.99
C SER A 549 12.76 -13.09 33.82
N ASN A 550 11.87 -12.23 33.32
CA ASN A 550 10.62 -11.82 33.97
C ASN A 550 9.39 -12.60 33.48
N THR A 551 9.55 -13.50 32.49
CA THR A 551 8.39 -14.02 31.72
C THR A 551 8.31 -15.53 31.62
N SER A 552 8.81 -16.29 32.64
CA SER A 552 8.70 -17.77 32.60
C SER A 552 7.25 -18.19 32.33
N GLN A 553 7.02 -18.85 31.17
CA GLN A 553 5.74 -19.39 30.70
C GLN A 553 4.63 -18.35 30.50
N HIS A 554 4.99 -17.09 30.38
CA HIS A 554 4.11 -15.98 30.09
C HIS A 554 3.31 -16.21 28.79
N SER A 555 4.01 -16.52 27.71
CA SER A 555 3.38 -16.72 26.39
C SER A 555 2.32 -17.83 26.43
N TYR A 556 2.54 -18.87 27.22
CA TYR A 556 1.54 -19.92 27.42
C TYR A 556 0.29 -19.39 28.12
N ARG A 557 0.43 -18.67 29.24
CA ARG A 557 -0.72 -18.12 29.98
C ARG A 557 -1.48 -17.10 29.15
N VAL A 558 -0.78 -16.20 28.47
CA VAL A 558 -1.40 -15.24 27.56
C VAL A 558 -2.21 -15.96 26.47
N SER A 559 -1.71 -17.10 25.96
CA SER A 559 -2.45 -17.89 24.97
C SER A 559 -3.73 -18.50 25.53
N GLU A 560 -3.71 -18.97 26.77
CA GLU A 560 -4.92 -19.53 27.44
C GLU A 560 -5.98 -18.44 27.71
N TYR A 561 -5.55 -17.27 28.20
CA TYR A 561 -6.45 -16.12 28.39
C TYR A 561 -7.05 -15.69 27.07
N SER A 562 -6.24 -15.60 26.04
CA SER A 562 -6.69 -15.20 24.67
C SER A 562 -7.74 -16.16 24.13
N VAL A 563 -7.52 -17.47 24.30
CA VAL A 563 -8.47 -18.50 23.85
C VAL A 563 -9.78 -18.43 24.66
N ALA A 564 -9.71 -18.19 25.96
CA ALA A 564 -10.90 -18.04 26.78
C ALA A 564 -11.76 -16.86 26.31
N ILE A 565 -11.14 -15.71 26.02
CA ILE A 565 -11.81 -14.55 25.48
C ILE A 565 -12.40 -14.85 24.09
N ALA A 566 -11.63 -15.49 23.20
CA ALA A 566 -12.08 -15.82 21.86
C ALA A 566 -13.28 -16.77 21.82
N LYS A 567 -13.28 -17.79 22.69
CA LYS A 567 -14.44 -18.68 22.85
C LYS A 567 -15.67 -17.93 23.29
N ARG A 568 -15.54 -16.98 24.21
CA ARG A 568 -16.66 -16.14 24.66
C ARG A 568 -17.15 -15.19 23.55
N LEU A 569 -16.30 -14.81 22.60
CA LEU A 569 -16.65 -14.05 21.41
C LEU A 569 -17.32 -14.91 20.32
N GLY A 570 -17.33 -16.25 20.47
CA GLY A 570 -17.93 -17.18 19.51
C GLY A 570 -17.00 -17.55 18.35
N PHE A 571 -15.69 -17.52 18.53
CA PHE A 571 -14.73 -18.01 17.55
C PHE A 571 -14.87 -19.53 17.39
N SER A 572 -14.68 -20.03 16.17
CA SER A 572 -14.59 -21.48 15.91
C SER A 572 -13.35 -22.08 16.58
N ASP A 573 -13.36 -23.38 16.83
CA ASP A 573 -12.22 -24.09 17.43
C ASP A 573 -10.92 -23.87 16.63
N GLU A 574 -11.01 -23.83 15.28
CA GLU A 574 -9.88 -23.52 14.40
C GLU A 574 -9.34 -22.11 14.61
N LYS A 575 -10.22 -21.11 14.70
CA LYS A 575 -9.84 -19.72 14.98
C LYS A 575 -9.27 -19.57 16.38
N CYS A 576 -9.80 -20.29 17.36
CA CYS A 576 -9.26 -20.33 18.72
C CYS A 576 -7.85 -20.94 18.75
N GLU A 577 -7.61 -22.02 17.98
CA GLU A 577 -6.30 -22.65 17.92
C GLU A 577 -5.27 -21.78 17.18
N ASN A 578 -5.69 -21.07 16.12
CA ASN A 578 -4.84 -20.10 15.45
C ASN A 578 -4.49 -18.93 16.37
N LEU A 579 -5.46 -18.39 17.08
CA LEU A 579 -5.21 -17.34 18.08
C LEU A 579 -4.31 -17.82 19.23
N ARG A 580 -4.45 -19.07 19.68
CA ARG A 580 -3.55 -19.69 20.67
C ARG A 580 -2.10 -19.59 20.21
N LYS A 581 -1.85 -19.99 18.96
CA LYS A 581 -0.50 -19.99 18.38
C LYS A 581 0.01 -18.56 18.16
N MET A 582 -0.85 -17.63 17.74
CA MET A 582 -0.52 -16.21 17.64
C MET A 582 -0.09 -15.64 19.00
N ALA A 583 -0.85 -15.95 20.03
CA ALA A 583 -0.55 -15.49 21.39
C ALA A 583 0.72 -16.14 21.95
N LEU A 584 1.01 -17.41 21.63
CA LEU A 584 2.28 -18.04 21.99
C LEU A 584 3.50 -17.34 21.39
N LEU A 585 3.34 -16.74 20.21
CA LEU A 585 4.44 -16.14 19.45
C LEU A 585 4.41 -14.59 19.47
N HIS A 586 3.50 -13.95 20.21
CA HIS A 586 3.33 -12.49 20.19
C HIS A 586 4.61 -11.72 20.53
N ASP A 587 5.37 -12.25 21.44
CA ASP A 587 6.60 -11.64 21.97
C ASP A 587 7.90 -12.16 21.33
N ILE A 588 7.81 -12.94 20.23
CA ILE A 588 8.97 -13.57 19.59
C ILE A 588 10.07 -12.56 19.21
N GLY A 589 9.69 -11.33 18.94
CA GLY A 589 10.64 -10.26 18.60
C GLY A 589 11.56 -9.85 19.75
N LYS A 590 11.26 -10.22 20.98
CA LYS A 590 12.17 -10.01 22.13
C LYS A 590 13.52 -10.72 21.95
N ILE A 591 13.58 -11.73 21.08
CA ILE A 591 14.84 -12.39 20.72
C ILE A 591 15.85 -11.41 20.10
N GLY A 592 15.37 -10.37 19.40
CA GLY A 592 16.20 -9.33 18.80
C GLY A 592 16.56 -8.16 19.73
N ILE A 593 15.99 -8.11 20.94
CA ILE A 593 16.29 -7.05 21.91
C ILE A 593 17.56 -7.41 22.69
N PRO A 594 18.51 -6.48 22.85
CA PRO A 594 19.71 -6.72 23.66
C PRO A 594 19.37 -7.07 25.12
N ASP A 595 20.05 -8.07 25.69
CA ASP A 595 19.77 -8.54 27.04
C ASP A 595 19.95 -7.47 28.12
N ALA A 596 20.88 -6.53 27.90
CA ALA A 596 21.12 -5.39 28.80
C ALA A 596 19.90 -4.45 28.89
N ILE A 597 19.04 -4.43 27.86
CA ILE A 597 17.80 -3.63 27.83
C ILE A 597 16.62 -4.49 28.29
N LEU A 598 16.53 -5.71 27.76
CA LEU A 598 15.42 -6.61 28.04
C LEU A 598 15.34 -6.96 29.55
N ASN A 599 16.49 -7.27 30.15
CA ASN A 599 16.60 -7.73 31.55
C ASN A 599 17.11 -6.62 32.50
N LYS A 600 17.02 -5.35 32.14
CA LYS A 600 17.52 -4.23 32.97
C LYS A 600 16.75 -4.14 34.27
N PRO A 601 17.44 -4.15 35.42
CA PRO A 601 16.80 -4.08 36.74
C PRO A 601 16.38 -2.67 37.18
N ALA A 602 16.16 -1.76 36.24
CA ALA A 602 15.74 -0.38 36.46
C ALA A 602 14.80 0.09 35.36
N LYS A 603 14.16 1.25 35.53
CA LYS A 603 13.37 1.82 34.45
C LYS A 603 14.25 2.09 33.23
N LEU A 604 13.73 1.78 32.06
CA LEU A 604 14.39 2.06 30.79
C LEU A 604 14.44 3.58 30.56
N THR A 605 15.54 4.06 29.97
CA THR A 605 15.60 5.42 29.44
C THR A 605 14.70 5.55 28.21
N ASP A 606 14.46 6.76 27.73
CA ASP A 606 13.63 6.98 26.55
C ASP A 606 14.24 6.32 25.30
N GLU A 607 15.57 6.28 25.18
CA GLU A 607 16.29 5.63 24.09
C GLU A 607 16.18 4.10 24.20
N GLU A 608 16.39 3.55 25.37
CA GLU A 608 16.24 2.11 25.63
C GLU A 608 14.79 1.66 25.43
N TYR A 609 13.83 2.51 25.83
CA TYR A 609 12.42 2.24 25.63
C TYR A 609 12.04 2.26 24.14
N LYS A 610 12.66 3.12 23.34
CA LYS A 610 12.52 3.07 21.87
C LYS A 610 13.01 1.74 21.31
N ILE A 611 14.17 1.26 21.77
CA ILE A 611 14.70 -0.04 21.36
C ILE A 611 13.75 -1.16 21.82
N MET A 612 13.27 -1.12 23.04
CA MET A 612 12.32 -2.11 23.55
C MET A 612 11.06 -2.20 22.65
N LYS A 613 10.51 -1.07 22.22
CA LYS A 613 9.34 -1.04 21.34
C LYS A 613 9.56 -1.74 19.99
N THR A 614 10.80 -1.89 19.54
CA THR A 614 11.07 -2.54 18.25
C THR A 614 10.77 -4.04 18.24
N HIS A 615 10.55 -4.67 19.42
CA HIS A 615 10.24 -6.10 19.46
C HIS A 615 8.96 -6.43 18.66
N VAL A 616 7.99 -5.53 18.58
CA VAL A 616 6.75 -5.78 17.83
C VAL A 616 7.00 -5.86 16.32
N THR A 617 7.83 -4.97 15.79
CA THR A 617 8.21 -4.98 14.38
C THR A 617 9.18 -6.09 14.05
N LEU A 618 10.14 -6.37 14.92
CA LEU A 618 11.05 -7.51 14.80
C LEU A 618 10.26 -8.83 14.85
N GLY A 619 9.28 -8.94 15.75
CA GLY A 619 8.43 -10.12 15.85
C GLY A 619 7.61 -10.34 14.59
N ALA A 620 7.02 -9.30 14.05
CA ALA A 620 6.29 -9.37 12.79
C ALA A 620 7.19 -9.76 11.61
N ASP A 621 8.43 -9.27 11.58
CA ASP A 621 9.40 -9.60 10.53
C ASP A 621 9.89 -11.05 10.63
N ILE A 622 10.10 -11.56 11.83
CA ILE A 622 10.42 -12.97 12.07
C ILE A 622 9.29 -13.88 11.58
N LEU A 623 8.03 -13.47 11.79
CA LEU A 623 6.86 -14.28 11.48
C LEU A 623 6.30 -14.09 10.08
N LYS A 624 6.82 -13.17 9.28
CA LYS A 624 6.26 -12.82 7.95
C LYS A 624 6.21 -13.98 6.97
N ASP A 625 7.20 -14.87 7.05
CA ASP A 625 7.33 -16.03 6.16
C ASP A 625 6.77 -17.32 6.80
N PHE A 626 6.13 -17.21 7.98
CA PHE A 626 5.58 -18.35 8.69
C PHE A 626 4.21 -18.75 8.12
N THR A 627 4.22 -19.71 7.21
CA THR A 627 3.04 -20.12 6.42
C THR A 627 2.08 -21.11 7.12
N LEU A 628 2.44 -21.59 8.30
CA LEU A 628 1.63 -22.57 9.05
C LEU A 628 0.40 -21.99 9.74
N ILE A 629 0.33 -20.67 9.85
CA ILE A 629 -0.76 -19.94 10.52
C ILE A 629 -0.99 -18.65 9.76
N ASP A 630 -2.20 -18.47 9.28
CA ASP A 630 -2.57 -17.23 8.58
C ASP A 630 -2.44 -16.02 9.50
N ASN A 631 -1.76 -15.00 9.02
CA ASN A 631 -1.63 -13.71 9.69
C ASN A 631 -1.02 -13.78 11.10
N VAL A 632 -0.18 -14.75 11.39
CA VAL A 632 0.44 -14.94 12.72
C VAL A 632 1.19 -13.71 13.21
N ASN A 633 1.74 -12.92 12.31
CA ASN A 633 2.46 -11.68 12.58
C ASN A 633 1.59 -10.57 13.18
N ILE A 634 0.25 -10.61 12.99
CA ILE A 634 -0.69 -9.62 13.56
C ILE A 634 -0.58 -9.57 15.08
N GLY A 635 -0.52 -10.72 15.73
CA GLY A 635 -0.36 -10.80 17.17
C GLY A 635 0.90 -10.10 17.66
N ALA A 636 2.04 -10.37 17.01
CA ALA A 636 3.32 -9.76 17.36
C ALA A 636 3.34 -8.24 17.05
N LEU A 637 2.72 -7.80 15.96
CA LEU A 637 2.84 -6.43 15.50
C LEU A 637 1.98 -5.43 16.28
N TYR A 638 0.76 -5.83 16.68
CA TYR A 638 -0.25 -4.89 17.16
C TYR A 638 -0.70 -5.09 18.60
N HIS A 639 -0.15 -6.07 19.36
CA HIS A 639 -0.61 -6.33 20.73
C HIS A 639 -0.33 -5.18 21.72
N HIS A 640 0.53 -4.24 21.38
CA HIS A 640 0.80 -3.03 22.16
C HIS A 640 0.10 -1.78 21.64
N GLU A 641 -0.75 -1.91 20.62
CA GLU A 641 -1.65 -0.83 20.26
C GLU A 641 -2.68 -0.62 21.35
N LYS A 642 -3.07 0.62 21.57
CA LYS A 642 -4.06 1.01 22.56
C LYS A 642 -5.34 1.46 21.89
N TYR A 643 -6.46 1.13 22.48
CA TYR A 643 -7.77 1.40 21.93
C TYR A 643 -8.01 2.89 21.64
N ASP A 644 -7.40 3.80 22.40
CA ASP A 644 -7.46 5.26 22.18
C ASP A 644 -6.49 5.78 21.11
N GLY A 645 -5.63 4.94 20.57
CA GLY A 645 -4.61 5.29 19.57
C GLY A 645 -3.30 5.82 20.15
N THR A 646 -3.11 5.77 21.47
CA THR A 646 -1.86 6.20 22.13
C THR A 646 -0.83 5.07 22.26
N GLY A 647 -1.11 3.91 21.65
CA GLY A 647 -0.22 2.76 21.61
C GLY A 647 0.97 2.94 20.67
N TYR A 648 1.65 1.85 20.39
CA TYR A 648 2.74 1.78 19.44
C TYR A 648 2.68 0.38 18.74
N CYS A 649 3.03 0.22 17.50
CA CYS A 649 3.97 0.92 16.65
C CYS A 649 3.31 1.95 15.68
N TYR A 650 2.01 1.77 15.35
CA TYR A 650 1.34 2.52 14.28
C TYR A 650 0.30 3.51 14.82
N GLY A 651 -0.06 3.44 16.09
CA GLY A 651 -1.06 4.29 16.69
C GLY A 651 -2.48 3.99 16.18
N LEU A 652 -2.77 2.73 15.88
CA LEU A 652 -4.09 2.29 15.47
C LEU A 652 -5.10 2.55 16.58
N LYS A 653 -6.35 2.86 16.22
CA LYS A 653 -7.37 3.26 17.18
C LYS A 653 -8.65 2.46 17.02
N GLY A 654 -9.25 2.09 18.15
CA GLY A 654 -10.55 1.46 18.18
C GLY A 654 -10.56 0.10 17.48
N GLU A 655 -11.50 -0.09 16.57
CA GLU A 655 -11.67 -1.32 15.82
C GLU A 655 -10.71 -1.49 14.64
N ASP A 656 -9.91 -0.47 14.31
CA ASP A 656 -8.83 -0.59 13.33
C ASP A 656 -7.69 -1.48 13.82
N ILE A 657 -7.56 -1.67 15.14
CA ILE A 657 -6.68 -2.68 15.73
C ILE A 657 -7.30 -4.05 15.47
N PRO A 658 -6.59 -4.99 14.83
CA PRO A 658 -7.08 -6.35 14.63
C PRO A 658 -7.60 -6.98 15.92
N ILE A 659 -8.72 -7.70 15.83
CA ILE A 659 -9.37 -8.25 17.02
C ILE A 659 -8.43 -9.22 17.78
N GLU A 660 -7.62 -9.99 17.05
CA GLU A 660 -6.65 -10.91 17.61
C GLU A 660 -5.62 -10.16 18.46
N ALA A 661 -5.13 -9.03 17.97
CA ALA A 661 -4.16 -8.20 18.68
C ALA A 661 -4.79 -7.53 19.92
N ARG A 662 -6.04 -7.06 19.82
CA ARG A 662 -6.77 -6.52 21.00
C ARG A 662 -6.95 -7.57 22.07
N ILE A 663 -7.28 -8.82 21.69
CA ILE A 663 -7.40 -9.95 22.61
C ILE A 663 -6.06 -10.26 23.28
N ILE A 664 -4.99 -10.36 22.47
CA ILE A 664 -3.65 -10.64 22.99
C ILE A 664 -3.19 -9.50 23.90
N GLY A 665 -3.41 -8.23 23.51
CA GLY A 665 -2.99 -7.07 24.30
C GLY A 665 -3.65 -6.97 25.69
N ILE A 666 -4.92 -7.31 25.82
CA ILE A 666 -5.58 -7.37 27.14
C ILE A 666 -5.11 -8.57 27.92
N ALA A 667 -4.90 -9.72 27.28
CA ALA A 667 -4.40 -10.94 27.92
C ALA A 667 -2.96 -10.77 28.42
N ASP A 668 -2.10 -10.14 27.62
CA ASP A 668 -0.71 -9.79 27.98
C ASP A 668 -0.67 -8.84 29.18
N ALA A 669 -1.43 -7.75 29.12
CA ALA A 669 -1.48 -6.80 30.23
C ALA A 669 -2.05 -7.43 31.51
N PHE A 670 -3.02 -8.33 31.39
CA PHE A 670 -3.56 -9.08 32.49
C PHE A 670 -2.51 -9.98 33.13
N ASP A 671 -1.80 -10.78 32.32
CA ASP A 671 -0.69 -11.63 32.81
C ASP A 671 0.41 -10.78 33.44
N ALA A 672 0.74 -9.63 32.84
CA ALA A 672 1.73 -8.72 33.38
C ALA A 672 1.36 -8.15 34.77
N MET A 673 0.06 -8.02 35.08
CA MET A 673 -0.44 -7.53 36.37
C MET A 673 -0.54 -8.65 37.39
N THR A 674 -0.90 -9.84 36.98
CA THR A 674 -1.14 -11.00 37.87
C THR A 674 0.12 -11.86 38.08
N ALA A 675 1.17 -11.67 37.28
CA ALA A 675 2.45 -12.38 37.43
C ALA A 675 3.34 -11.76 38.51
N ASN A 676 4.07 -12.63 39.24
CA ASN A 676 5.21 -12.22 40.08
C ASN A 676 6.37 -11.79 39.16
N ARG A 677 6.84 -10.56 39.27
CA ARG A 677 8.02 -10.05 38.55
C ARG A 677 9.18 -9.81 39.52
N VAL A 678 10.41 -9.83 39.04
CA VAL A 678 11.62 -9.65 39.85
C VAL A 678 11.56 -8.39 40.74
N TYR A 679 10.85 -7.33 40.27
CA TYR A 679 10.74 -6.04 40.98
C TYR A 679 9.39 -5.81 41.66
N ARG A 680 8.38 -6.70 41.49
CA ARG A 680 7.03 -6.49 41.99
C ARG A 680 6.31 -7.81 42.23
N LYS A 681 5.79 -7.99 43.42
CA LYS A 681 4.82 -9.06 43.69
C LYS A 681 3.57 -8.90 42.81
N GLN A 682 2.88 -10.00 42.56
CA GLN A 682 1.56 -9.95 41.89
C GLN A 682 0.65 -8.90 42.53
N LEU A 683 -0.10 -8.20 41.71
CA LEU A 683 -1.08 -7.25 42.20
C LEU A 683 -2.30 -7.98 42.72
N ASP A 684 -2.94 -7.40 43.71
CA ASP A 684 -4.23 -7.88 44.20
C ASP A 684 -5.24 -7.91 43.05
N ILE A 685 -6.06 -8.97 43.03
CA ILE A 685 -7.01 -9.19 41.94
C ILE A 685 -8.07 -8.07 41.87
N ASP A 686 -8.43 -7.48 43.01
CA ASP A 686 -9.32 -6.33 43.08
C ASP A 686 -8.69 -5.09 42.42
N TYR A 687 -7.37 -4.91 42.62
CA TYR A 687 -6.63 -3.85 41.95
C TYR A 687 -6.59 -4.08 40.43
N VAL A 688 -6.30 -5.31 39.99
CA VAL A 688 -6.28 -5.67 38.57
C VAL A 688 -7.62 -5.42 37.92
N THR A 689 -8.70 -5.83 38.61
CA THR A 689 -10.09 -5.59 38.17
C THR A 689 -10.38 -4.10 37.99
N ASN A 690 -10.00 -3.28 38.98
CA ASN A 690 -10.19 -1.83 38.90
C ASN A 690 -9.33 -1.18 37.82
N GLU A 691 -8.12 -1.66 37.61
CA GLU A 691 -7.23 -1.18 36.56
C GLU A 691 -7.77 -1.51 35.16
N LEU A 692 -8.26 -2.72 34.91
CA LEU A 692 -8.93 -3.09 33.67
C LEU A 692 -10.13 -2.18 33.40
N LYS A 693 -10.97 -1.91 34.42
CA LYS A 693 -12.12 -0.98 34.30
C LYS A 693 -11.65 0.44 33.98
N ARG A 694 -10.61 0.92 34.63
CA ARG A 694 -10.04 2.26 34.43
C ARG A 694 -9.48 2.43 33.01
N CYS A 695 -8.86 1.39 32.50
CA CYS A 695 -8.24 1.40 31.18
C CYS A 695 -9.18 1.03 30.04
N SER A 696 -10.47 0.77 30.34
CA SER A 696 -11.50 0.50 29.35
C SER A 696 -11.76 1.72 28.47
N GLY A 697 -11.72 1.54 27.17
CA GLY A 697 -11.90 2.61 26.19
C GLY A 697 -10.65 3.49 25.96
N THR A 698 -9.60 3.27 26.75
CA THR A 698 -8.30 3.93 26.56
C THR A 698 -7.24 2.91 26.11
N GLN A 699 -6.76 2.09 26.99
CA GLN A 699 -5.78 1.05 26.62
C GLN A 699 -6.47 -0.16 25.98
N PHE A 700 -7.63 -0.58 26.51
CA PHE A 700 -8.31 -1.80 26.10
C PHE A 700 -9.67 -1.54 25.49
N ASP A 701 -10.07 -2.43 24.58
CA ASP A 701 -11.41 -2.49 24.03
C ASP A 701 -12.45 -2.71 25.15
N PRO A 702 -13.44 -1.81 25.32
CA PRO A 702 -14.46 -1.95 26.35
C PRO A 702 -15.21 -3.26 26.31
N LYS A 703 -15.42 -3.84 25.13
CA LYS A 703 -16.07 -5.13 24.94
C LYS A 703 -15.21 -6.27 25.51
N LEU A 704 -13.93 -6.24 25.24
CA LEU A 704 -12.99 -7.26 25.72
C LEU A 704 -12.76 -7.15 27.22
N VAL A 705 -12.74 -5.94 27.77
CA VAL A 705 -12.67 -5.74 29.23
C VAL A 705 -13.89 -6.37 29.91
N LYS A 706 -15.10 -6.14 29.40
CA LYS A 706 -16.32 -6.78 29.95
C LYS A 706 -16.24 -8.30 29.90
N ILE A 707 -15.75 -8.85 28.79
CA ILE A 707 -15.59 -10.30 28.64
C ILE A 707 -14.54 -10.82 29.63
N MET A 708 -13.40 -10.16 29.75
CA MET A 708 -12.33 -10.56 30.66
C MET A 708 -12.82 -10.61 32.12
N LEU A 709 -13.53 -9.56 32.56
CA LEU A 709 -14.10 -9.48 33.89
C LEU A 709 -15.14 -10.59 34.15
N SER A 710 -16.01 -10.86 33.16
CA SER A 710 -16.96 -11.96 33.24
C SER A 710 -16.29 -13.32 33.37
N LEU A 711 -15.21 -13.55 32.60
CA LEU A 711 -14.47 -14.81 32.67
C LEU A 711 -13.74 -15.00 34.00
N MET A 712 -13.30 -13.91 34.62
CA MET A 712 -12.73 -13.91 35.96
C MET A 712 -13.82 -14.22 37.04
N ASP A 713 -14.95 -13.52 36.99
CA ASP A 713 -16.06 -13.71 37.94
C ASP A 713 -16.64 -15.13 37.86
N GLU A 714 -16.67 -15.74 36.68
CA GLU A 714 -17.12 -17.11 36.42
C GLU A 714 -16.09 -18.19 36.81
N GLY A 715 -14.87 -17.78 37.20
CA GLY A 715 -13.79 -18.70 37.53
C GLY A 715 -13.22 -19.47 36.33
N ILE A 716 -13.53 -19.05 35.09
CA ILE A 716 -12.99 -19.65 33.86
C ILE A 716 -11.52 -19.25 33.71
N ILE A 717 -11.20 -18.01 34.07
CA ILE A 717 -9.82 -17.52 34.21
C ILE A 717 -9.48 -17.56 35.70
N ASP A 718 -8.90 -18.68 36.11
CA ASP A 718 -8.33 -18.87 37.44
C ASP A 718 -6.80 -18.77 37.32
N VAL A 719 -6.27 -17.68 37.88
CA VAL A 719 -4.84 -17.35 37.80
C VAL A 719 -3.98 -18.43 38.52
N GLU A 720 -4.44 -18.93 39.66
CA GLU A 720 -3.67 -19.92 40.46
C GLU A 720 -3.61 -21.26 39.73
N SER A 721 -4.73 -21.74 39.18
CA SER A 721 -4.76 -23.00 38.45
C SER A 721 -3.95 -22.95 37.15
N LEU A 722 -3.95 -21.83 36.47
CA LEU A 722 -3.15 -21.65 35.23
C LEU A 722 -1.67 -21.52 35.49
N TYR A 723 -1.27 -20.97 36.66
CA TYR A 723 0.12 -20.97 37.11
C TYR A 723 0.59 -22.39 37.47
N ALA A 724 -0.22 -23.21 38.14
CA ALA A 724 0.07 -24.58 38.43
C ALA A 724 0.22 -25.44 37.15
N ARG A 725 -0.72 -25.31 36.21
CA ARG A 725 -0.64 -26.01 34.90
C ARG A 725 0.55 -25.57 34.07
N SER A 726 0.90 -24.31 34.11
CA SER A 726 2.04 -23.80 33.37
C SER A 726 3.37 -24.34 33.89
N LYS A 727 3.47 -24.70 35.18
CA LYS A 727 4.67 -25.30 35.81
C LYS A 727 4.74 -26.82 35.67
N GLY A 728 3.74 -27.46 35.11
CA GLY A 728 3.70 -28.93 35.01
C GLY A 728 3.44 -29.65 36.34
N GLU A 729 2.87 -28.94 37.33
CA GLU A 729 2.57 -29.46 38.67
C GLU A 729 1.21 -30.17 38.75
N THR A 730 0.47 -30.25 37.62
CA THR A 730 -0.76 -31.05 37.52
C THR A 730 -0.60 -32.05 36.37
N GLU A 731 -0.38 -33.31 36.69
CA GLU A 731 -0.70 -34.42 35.80
C GLU A 731 -2.21 -34.53 35.71
N GLU A 732 -2.79 -34.22 34.49
CA GLU A 732 -3.82 -35.01 33.81
C GLU A 732 -4.15 -34.38 32.47
#